data_561f257fe9317c48ecef85a2df0cac2f
#
_entry.id   561f257fe9317c48ecef85a2df0cac2f
#
_cell.length_a   1.000
_cell.length_b   1.000
_cell.length_c   1.000
_cell.angle_alpha   90.00
_cell.angle_beta   90.00
_cell.angle_gamma   90.00
#
_symmetry.space_group_name_H-M   'P 1'
#
loop_
_entity.id
_entity.type
_entity.pdbx_description
1 polymer ?
#
loop_
_entity_poly.entity_id
_entity_poly.type
_entity_poly.pdbx_seq_one_letter_code
_entity_poly.pdbx_strand_id
1 'polypeptide(L)'
;MLYKTSIALALGAAWGLSLRVALADPTPGKPSKPEQARPEVLLTAVPASGQRETDTGHQGNPTVGEVVTLPAVNVSAKGYAADDLETPVATLTLERAELLRRNAQNVGEALRGEPGLAVASDGAQGQNPVIRGLKKESVVLLVDGMRMNSAQPQGAIASFMTLGLAERLEVVKGPASVLYGTGALGGVINVLLPQAKFTPGASVDLAASYDSASRGVRTSGIANVSQGDHALMVGASVARIDDYRAPSGKVDLTGYDSDALIAQYRFRIDSRQQLRFSLQQQKDQDVWYPGSKKPHPNFAVVGNTIVHSPNQERRLAEIGYNNRIGTGDAPLNFDIRVWRQEVERTIWTRSDKLSRDIGKTLVTFSTDGLDAKADWLVHPEHLLSFGVNAWEMKASPDRYLASPTPLSPLVRNVPFTDGRLEALGVYLQDDMRFGKLNVLAGLRHDTVKGDAASMNNGTVRTGLAREDSAVSGSLGMIYEAAPLLRPFANLSRGFRAGEMRERFESSPRGDGYFYLGNPQIKPEIATQLELGLKGADSVLQYSVSIYRNRISDYITGQPTGTFSNGLPVKQTVNLGEVVIDGLEASARWQFSRDQWLSVGYSRLRGENKDLNEPLFQMPADELLLGWEGRVAAGWTADATLRLVAKQDRVATVFSRGTENATPGFGTLDLGATWNYAKDQSLRVALKNVGDKSYHEHLTEGVSGQEIKAPGRSLQVVWRGRF
;
A
#
# COMPACT_ATOMS: atom_id res chain seq x y z
N MET A 1 -24.39 13.36 21.31
CA MET A 1 -25.43 13.67 20.33
C MET A 1 -25.16 14.97 19.55
N LEU A 2 -24.06 15.66 19.77
CA LEU A 2 -23.70 16.93 19.13
C LEU A 2 -22.57 16.85 18.06
N TYR A 3 -22.05 15.64 17.76
CA TYR A 3 -20.98 15.44 16.77
C TYR A 3 -21.46 14.92 15.40
N LYS A 4 -22.75 14.58 15.25
CA LYS A 4 -23.32 14.07 13.98
C LYS A 4 -23.70 15.18 12.97
N THR A 5 -23.65 16.45 13.36
CA THR A 5 -24.14 17.57 12.52
C THR A 5 -23.05 18.30 11.73
N SER A 6 -21.77 18.10 12.03
CA SER A 6 -20.69 18.90 11.43
C SER A 6 -20.26 18.45 10.03
N ILE A 7 -20.47 17.17 9.67
CA ILE A 7 -20.06 16.63 8.36
C ILE A 7 -21.16 16.86 7.31
N ALA A 8 -22.42 16.89 7.72
CA ALA A 8 -23.54 17.23 6.83
C ALA A 8 -23.51 18.69 6.35
N LEU A 9 -22.91 19.60 7.13
CA LEU A 9 -22.77 21.01 6.77
C LEU A 9 -21.67 21.26 5.72
N ALA A 10 -20.63 20.44 5.67
CA ALA A 10 -19.57 20.56 4.66
C ALA A 10 -20.03 20.12 3.25
N LEU A 11 -20.94 19.16 3.18
CA LEU A 11 -21.55 18.70 1.91
C LEU A 11 -22.74 19.60 1.50
N GLY A 12 -23.45 20.19 2.44
CA GLY A 12 -24.55 21.14 2.18
C GLY A 12 -24.09 22.51 1.69
N ALA A 13 -22.89 22.96 2.06
CA ALA A 13 -22.31 24.21 1.62
C ALA A 13 -21.86 24.21 0.14
N ALA A 14 -21.63 23.03 -0.46
CA ALA A 14 -21.30 22.90 -1.88
C ALA A 14 -22.53 23.07 -2.81
N TRP A 15 -23.74 23.04 -2.29
CA TRP A 15 -24.99 23.15 -3.08
C TRP A 15 -25.62 24.55 -3.07
N GLY A 16 -25.07 25.49 -2.30
CA GLY A 16 -25.68 26.80 -2.07
C GLY A 16 -24.94 28.03 -2.62
N LEU A 17 -23.74 27.90 -3.19
CA LEU A 17 -22.95 29.01 -3.69
C LEU A 17 -23.04 29.13 -5.22
N SER A 18 -24.10 29.80 -5.70
CA SER A 18 -24.13 30.36 -7.04
C SER A 18 -23.37 31.69 -7.03
N LEU A 19 -22.06 31.66 -7.27
CA LEU A 19 -21.27 32.89 -7.50
C LEU A 19 -21.56 33.39 -8.91
N ARG A 20 -22.25 34.56 -9.01
CA ARG A 20 -22.27 35.37 -10.23
C ARG A 20 -20.94 36.09 -10.36
N VAL A 21 -20.07 35.62 -11.26
CA VAL A 21 -18.89 36.36 -11.69
C VAL A 21 -19.27 37.16 -12.93
N ALA A 22 -19.15 38.50 -12.84
CA ALA A 22 -19.30 39.40 -13.97
C ALA A 22 -18.10 39.23 -14.92
N LEU A 23 -18.37 38.83 -16.16
CA LEU A 23 -17.39 38.80 -17.25
C LEU A 23 -17.18 40.23 -17.81
N ALA A 24 -15.94 40.68 -17.80
CA ALA A 24 -15.51 41.85 -18.58
C ALA A 24 -14.90 41.35 -19.92
N ASP A 25 -15.38 41.84 -21.04
CA ASP A 25 -14.92 41.53 -22.39
C ASP A 25 -13.50 42.05 -22.65
N PRO A 26 -12.63 41.31 -23.29
CA PRO A 26 -11.40 41.82 -23.87
C PRO A 26 -11.53 42.00 -25.40
N THR A 27 -11.17 43.13 -25.90
CA THR A 27 -11.00 43.48 -27.33
C THR A 27 -9.81 42.76 -27.98
N PRO A 28 -9.87 42.44 -29.29
CA PRO A 28 -8.87 41.57 -29.93
C PRO A 28 -7.67 42.34 -30.50
N GLY A 29 -6.46 41.86 -30.19
CA GLY A 29 -5.19 42.25 -30.82
C GLY A 29 -4.78 41.29 -31.96
N LYS A 30 -4.21 41.84 -33.03
CA LYS A 30 -3.83 41.19 -34.29
C LYS A 30 -2.65 40.22 -34.13
N PRO A 31 -2.55 39.16 -35.00
CA PRO A 31 -1.56 38.09 -34.90
C PRO A 31 -0.23 38.41 -35.57
N SER A 32 0.89 38.00 -35.00
CA SER A 32 2.22 37.89 -35.61
C SER A 32 2.52 36.42 -36.00
N LYS A 33 3.27 36.23 -37.10
CA LYS A 33 3.58 34.98 -37.79
C LYS A 33 4.46 34.03 -36.96
N PRO A 34 4.33 32.69 -37.17
CA PRO A 34 5.09 31.70 -36.40
C PRO A 34 6.48 31.43 -36.98
N GLU A 35 7.44 31.37 -36.10
CA GLU A 35 8.79 30.85 -36.33
C GLU A 35 8.81 29.33 -36.04
N GLN A 36 9.49 28.56 -36.88
CA GLN A 36 9.55 27.11 -36.80
C GLN A 36 10.40 26.67 -35.61
N ALA A 37 9.81 26.01 -34.60
CA ALA A 37 10.52 25.39 -33.51
C ALA A 37 10.81 23.91 -33.79
N ARG A 38 12.06 23.50 -33.54
CA ARG A 38 12.52 22.10 -33.48
C ARG A 38 11.91 21.41 -32.23
N PRO A 39 11.76 20.07 -32.22
CA PRO A 39 11.17 19.38 -31.07
C PRO A 39 12.09 19.43 -29.86
N GLU A 40 11.73 20.22 -28.87
CA GLU A 40 12.31 20.16 -27.51
C GLU A 40 11.80 18.90 -26.79
N VAL A 41 12.74 18.08 -26.33
CA VAL A 41 12.46 17.03 -25.37
C VAL A 41 12.22 17.70 -24.01
N LEU A 42 10.97 18.00 -23.72
CA LEU A 42 10.56 18.56 -22.41
C LEU A 42 10.64 17.45 -21.35
N LEU A 43 11.71 17.43 -20.59
CA LEU A 43 11.71 16.83 -19.25
C LEU A 43 10.96 17.77 -18.30
N THR A 44 9.64 17.76 -18.36
CA THR A 44 8.83 18.35 -17.31
C THR A 44 8.86 17.40 -16.11
N ALA A 45 9.24 17.91 -14.94
CA ALA A 45 8.87 17.27 -13.69
C ALA A 45 7.34 17.20 -13.70
N VAL A 46 6.79 16.04 -14.08
CA VAL A 46 5.37 15.78 -14.03
C VAL A 46 5.04 15.72 -12.54
N PRO A 47 4.16 16.60 -11.99
CA PRO A 47 3.60 16.34 -10.69
C PRO A 47 2.99 14.94 -10.72
N ALA A 48 2.89 14.27 -9.58
CA ALA A 48 2.43 12.89 -9.44
C ALA A 48 0.98 12.62 -9.91
N SER A 49 0.44 13.42 -10.78
CA SER A 49 -0.80 13.24 -11.54
C SER A 49 -0.53 13.51 -13.02
N GLY A 50 0.03 12.51 -13.72
CA GLY A 50 0.30 12.61 -15.15
C GLY A 50 -0.96 12.41 -15.98
N GLN A 51 -1.63 13.49 -16.33
CA GLN A 51 -2.41 13.56 -17.57
C GLN A 51 -1.63 14.45 -18.54
N ARG A 52 -1.10 13.85 -19.61
CA ARG A 52 -0.69 14.62 -20.80
C ARG A 52 -1.97 15.14 -21.45
N GLU A 53 -2.23 16.43 -21.35
CA GLU A 53 -3.12 17.10 -22.29
C GLU A 53 -2.42 17.12 -23.65
N THR A 54 -2.89 16.34 -24.58
CA THR A 54 -2.59 16.51 -26.00
C THR A 54 -3.53 17.56 -26.53
N ASP A 55 -3.05 18.82 -26.61
CA ASP A 55 -3.68 19.86 -27.42
C ASP A 55 -3.40 19.56 -28.91
N THR A 56 -4.31 18.85 -29.56
CA THR A 56 -4.36 18.72 -31.01
C THR A 56 -5.58 19.44 -31.54
N GLY A 57 -5.42 20.74 -31.77
CA GLY A 57 -6.32 21.47 -32.65
C GLY A 57 -6.23 20.95 -34.07
N HIS A 58 -7.02 19.92 -34.40
CA HIS A 58 -7.37 19.55 -35.78
C HIS A 58 -8.86 19.23 -35.82
N GLN A 59 -9.60 20.13 -36.48
CA GLN A 59 -10.95 19.83 -36.96
C GLN A 59 -10.84 18.83 -38.11
N GLY A 60 -11.01 17.56 -37.80
CA GLY A 60 -11.22 16.45 -38.71
C GLY A 60 -12.27 15.54 -38.12
N ASN A 61 -13.26 15.12 -38.92
CA ASN A 61 -14.28 14.15 -38.54
C ASN A 61 -13.65 12.98 -37.78
N PRO A 62 -14.21 12.54 -36.64
CA PRO A 62 -13.64 11.43 -35.87
C PRO A 62 -13.85 10.13 -36.65
N THR A 63 -12.88 9.72 -37.43
CA THR A 63 -12.65 8.30 -37.70
C THR A 63 -12.39 7.66 -36.34
N VAL A 64 -13.17 6.61 -36.05
CA VAL A 64 -13.09 5.82 -34.81
C VAL A 64 -11.63 5.45 -34.57
N GLY A 65 -10.98 6.20 -33.66
CA GLY A 65 -9.55 6.08 -33.37
C GLY A 65 -9.24 4.75 -32.68
N GLU A 66 -8.14 4.16 -33.06
CA GLU A 66 -7.43 3.12 -32.32
C GLU A 66 -7.32 3.52 -30.85
N VAL A 67 -7.80 2.69 -29.95
CA VAL A 67 -7.56 2.86 -28.51
C VAL A 67 -6.09 2.47 -28.29
N VAL A 68 -5.21 3.43 -28.37
CA VAL A 68 -3.81 3.25 -27.97
C VAL A 68 -3.81 3.08 -26.46
N THR A 69 -3.60 1.88 -25.98
CA THR A 69 -3.35 1.64 -24.55
C THR A 69 -1.96 2.18 -24.25
N LEU A 70 -1.89 3.35 -23.63
CA LEU A 70 -0.61 3.91 -23.17
C LEU A 70 -0.02 2.99 -22.08
N PRO A 71 1.32 2.76 -22.10
CA PRO A 71 1.98 2.00 -21.06
C PRO A 71 1.75 2.63 -19.67
N ALA A 72 1.68 1.79 -18.64
CA ALA A 72 1.52 2.26 -17.27
C ALA A 72 2.75 3.06 -16.83
N VAL A 73 2.52 4.25 -16.30
CA VAL A 73 3.57 5.10 -15.73
C VAL A 73 3.66 4.85 -14.24
N ASN A 74 4.85 4.55 -13.75
CA ASN A 74 5.13 4.32 -12.34
C ASN A 74 6.16 5.33 -11.84
N VAL A 75 5.87 5.98 -10.72
CA VAL A 75 6.78 6.95 -10.08
C VAL A 75 7.66 6.27 -9.04
N SER A 76 7.11 5.27 -8.35
CA SER A 76 7.76 4.66 -7.19
C SER A 76 9.00 3.81 -7.56
N ALA A 77 9.08 3.31 -8.79
CA ALA A 77 10.19 2.44 -9.20
C ALA A 77 11.52 3.18 -9.41
N LYS A 78 11.48 4.39 -9.94
CA LYS A 78 12.67 5.22 -10.23
C LYS A 78 12.72 6.52 -9.42
N GLY A 79 11.64 6.83 -8.66
CA GLY A 79 11.50 8.08 -7.93
C GLY A 79 11.02 9.25 -8.79
N TYR A 80 10.75 9.04 -10.07
CA TYR A 80 10.12 9.96 -11.02
C TYR A 80 9.26 9.16 -12.01
N ALA A 81 8.37 9.85 -12.73
CA ALA A 81 7.44 9.20 -13.66
C ALA A 81 8.20 8.49 -14.80
N ALA A 82 8.12 7.17 -14.85
CA ALA A 82 8.77 6.33 -15.83
C ALA A 82 7.82 5.28 -16.40
N ASP A 83 8.04 4.91 -17.66
CA ASP A 83 7.33 3.82 -18.31
C ASP A 83 7.73 2.48 -17.67
N ASP A 84 6.75 1.63 -17.35
CA ASP A 84 7.01 0.29 -16.83
C ASP A 84 7.81 -0.57 -17.80
N LEU A 85 7.62 -0.40 -19.11
CA LEU A 85 8.37 -1.11 -20.15
C LEU A 85 9.85 -0.73 -20.24
N GLU A 86 10.24 0.43 -19.68
CA GLU A 86 11.63 0.91 -19.61
C GLU A 86 12.26 0.71 -18.22
N THR A 87 11.51 0.10 -17.31
CA THR A 87 11.93 -0.07 -15.92
C THR A 87 12.38 -1.52 -15.69
N PRO A 88 13.66 -1.77 -15.28
CA PRO A 88 14.21 -3.12 -15.15
C PRO A 88 13.83 -3.81 -13.83
N VAL A 89 12.62 -3.57 -13.32
CA VAL A 89 12.03 -4.22 -12.13
C VAL A 89 10.57 -4.53 -12.39
N ALA A 90 10.02 -5.50 -11.65
CA ALA A 90 8.59 -5.79 -11.70
C ALA A 90 7.79 -4.74 -10.91
N THR A 91 6.80 -4.12 -11.54
CA THR A 91 5.91 -3.12 -10.94
C THR A 91 4.45 -3.48 -11.15
N LEU A 92 3.57 -2.80 -10.43
CA LEU A 92 2.12 -2.78 -10.67
C LEU A 92 1.62 -1.37 -10.43
N THR A 93 0.73 -0.90 -11.29
CA THR A 93 0.02 0.37 -11.12
C THR A 93 -1.47 0.14 -11.29
N LEU A 94 -2.26 0.53 -10.29
CA LEU A 94 -3.73 0.53 -10.33
C LEU A 94 -4.22 1.97 -10.29
N GLU A 95 -4.78 2.43 -11.39
CA GLU A 95 -5.36 3.77 -11.51
C GLU A 95 -6.71 3.86 -10.79
N ARG A 96 -7.16 5.09 -10.46
CA ARG A 96 -8.43 5.34 -9.77
C ARG A 96 -9.63 4.61 -10.39
N ALA A 97 -9.71 4.56 -11.71
CA ALA A 97 -10.79 3.84 -12.39
C ALA A 97 -10.81 2.35 -12.04
N GLU A 98 -9.64 1.71 -11.98
CA GLU A 98 -9.50 0.31 -11.61
C GLU A 98 -9.75 0.10 -10.12
N LEU A 99 -9.27 0.99 -9.23
CA LEU A 99 -9.55 0.93 -7.80
C LEU A 99 -11.07 1.00 -7.52
N LEU A 100 -11.79 1.88 -8.20
CA LEU A 100 -13.25 1.98 -8.12
C LEU A 100 -13.94 0.76 -8.73
N ARG A 101 -13.45 0.21 -9.85
CA ARG A 101 -13.98 -1.00 -10.49
C ARG A 101 -13.87 -2.21 -9.55
N ARG A 102 -12.77 -2.36 -8.84
CA ARG A 102 -12.57 -3.43 -7.84
C ARG A 102 -13.45 -3.25 -6.61
N ASN A 103 -13.84 -2.03 -6.30
CA ASN A 103 -14.56 -1.65 -5.09
C ASN A 103 -13.87 -2.15 -3.81
N ALA A 104 -12.53 -2.19 -3.82
CA ALA A 104 -11.72 -2.69 -2.74
C ALA A 104 -11.81 -1.78 -1.50
N GLN A 105 -11.83 -2.37 -0.31
CA GLN A 105 -12.01 -1.64 0.94
C GLN A 105 -10.70 -1.04 1.45
N ASN A 106 -9.60 -1.72 1.21
CA ASN A 106 -8.27 -1.34 1.65
C ASN A 106 -7.22 -1.80 0.64
N VAL A 107 -5.97 -1.38 0.86
CA VAL A 107 -4.84 -1.67 -0.02
C VAL A 107 -4.60 -3.17 -0.20
N GLY A 108 -4.70 -3.97 0.88
CA GLY A 108 -4.54 -5.42 0.78
C GLY A 108 -5.56 -6.03 -0.17
N GLU A 109 -6.84 -5.69 -0.02
CA GLU A 109 -7.90 -6.19 -0.89
C GLU A 109 -7.73 -5.74 -2.35
N ALA A 110 -7.29 -4.50 -2.59
CA ALA A 110 -7.04 -4.00 -3.94
C ALA A 110 -5.95 -4.78 -4.69
N LEU A 111 -4.99 -5.35 -3.96
CA LEU A 111 -3.87 -6.10 -4.51
C LEU A 111 -4.12 -7.60 -4.61
N ARG A 112 -5.25 -8.08 -4.11
CA ARG A 112 -5.60 -9.52 -4.15
C ARG A 112 -5.75 -10.01 -5.59
N GLY A 113 -5.12 -11.14 -5.90
CA GLY A 113 -5.14 -11.74 -7.23
C GLY A 113 -4.08 -11.21 -8.19
N GLU A 114 -3.34 -10.18 -7.82
CA GLU A 114 -2.23 -9.70 -8.65
C GLU A 114 -1.01 -10.62 -8.52
N PRO A 115 -0.33 -10.98 -9.62
CA PRO A 115 0.82 -11.87 -9.58
C PRO A 115 1.90 -11.41 -8.59
N GLY A 116 2.37 -12.31 -7.73
CA GLY A 116 3.38 -12.04 -6.69
C GLY A 116 2.86 -11.27 -5.48
N LEU A 117 1.56 -10.96 -5.44
CA LEU A 117 0.91 -10.26 -4.33
C LEU A 117 -0.12 -11.18 -3.66
N ALA A 118 -0.23 -11.06 -2.35
CA ALA A 118 -1.22 -11.78 -1.54
C ALA A 118 -1.66 -10.91 -0.36
N VAL A 119 -2.57 -11.43 0.45
CA VAL A 119 -3.12 -10.70 1.60
C VAL A 119 -3.10 -11.60 2.84
N ALA A 120 -2.47 -11.12 3.91
CA ALA A 120 -2.60 -11.71 5.24
C ALA A 120 -3.65 -10.92 6.03
N SER A 121 -4.77 -11.58 6.35
CA SER A 121 -5.95 -10.93 6.92
C SER A 121 -6.23 -11.32 8.36
N ASP A 122 -6.50 -10.31 9.21
CA ASP A 122 -7.02 -10.48 10.56
C ASP A 122 -8.53 -10.10 10.66
N GLY A 123 -9.22 -10.04 9.51
CA GLY A 123 -10.63 -9.62 9.39
C GLY A 123 -10.84 -8.66 8.21
N ALA A 124 -11.97 -7.96 8.15
CA ALA A 124 -12.29 -7.11 7.00
C ALA A 124 -11.41 -5.86 6.91
N GLN A 125 -11.11 -5.20 8.04
CA GLN A 125 -10.28 -4.00 8.07
C GLN A 125 -8.78 -4.34 8.07
N GLY A 126 -8.36 -5.32 8.87
CA GLY A 126 -6.96 -5.67 9.10
C GLY A 126 -6.35 -6.52 7.98
N GLN A 127 -6.14 -5.96 6.78
CA GLN A 127 -5.61 -6.68 5.62
C GLN A 127 -4.19 -6.21 5.28
N ASN A 128 -3.19 -7.05 5.63
CA ASN A 128 -1.79 -6.77 5.35
C ASN A 128 -1.43 -7.23 3.93
N PRO A 129 -0.97 -6.34 3.05
CA PRO A 129 -0.43 -6.74 1.77
C PRO A 129 0.85 -7.56 1.95
N VAL A 130 1.01 -8.56 1.10
CA VAL A 130 2.17 -9.45 1.03
C VAL A 130 2.76 -9.34 -0.36
N ILE A 131 4.06 -9.02 -0.45
CA ILE A 131 4.80 -8.94 -1.71
C ILE A 131 5.83 -10.06 -1.70
N ARG A 132 5.73 -11.00 -2.67
CA ARG A 132 6.69 -12.11 -2.81
C ARG A 132 6.91 -12.88 -1.50
N GLY A 133 5.82 -13.10 -0.73
CA GLY A 133 5.85 -13.81 0.56
C GLY A 133 6.29 -12.99 1.76
N LEU A 134 6.79 -11.78 1.56
CA LEU A 134 7.20 -10.85 2.62
C LEU A 134 6.07 -9.87 2.96
N LYS A 135 5.91 -9.58 4.24
CA LYS A 135 4.78 -8.78 4.76
C LYS A 135 5.20 -7.88 5.92
N LYS A 136 4.30 -6.98 6.34
CA LYS A 136 4.46 -6.09 7.48
C LYS A 136 5.74 -5.26 7.37
N GLU A 137 6.67 -5.44 8.31
CA GLU A 137 7.89 -4.67 8.45
C GLU A 137 8.87 -4.83 7.27
N SER A 138 8.70 -5.88 6.45
CA SER A 138 9.51 -6.14 5.24
C SER A 138 8.90 -5.56 3.96
N VAL A 139 7.77 -4.81 4.07
CA VAL A 139 7.14 -4.05 2.99
C VAL A 139 7.01 -2.59 3.42
N VAL A 140 7.58 -1.69 2.64
CA VAL A 140 7.45 -0.25 2.90
C VAL A 140 6.12 0.25 2.36
N LEU A 141 5.34 0.90 3.22
CA LEU A 141 4.08 1.54 2.88
C LEU A 141 4.26 3.05 2.83
N LEU A 142 3.79 3.68 1.76
CA LEU A 142 3.90 5.11 1.52
C LEU A 142 2.53 5.72 1.18
N VAL A 143 2.33 6.97 1.57
CA VAL A 143 1.26 7.84 1.05
C VAL A 143 1.93 9.08 0.45
N ASP A 144 1.72 9.32 -0.83
CA ASP A 144 2.42 10.37 -1.60
C ASP A 144 3.94 10.33 -1.42
N GLY A 145 4.51 9.11 -1.30
CA GLY A 145 5.93 8.89 -1.07
C GLY A 145 6.40 9.13 0.37
N MET A 146 5.55 9.56 1.29
CA MET A 146 5.86 9.70 2.72
C MET A 146 5.66 8.37 3.43
N ARG A 147 6.64 7.97 4.23
CA ARG A 147 6.67 6.68 4.88
C ARG A 147 5.63 6.56 5.99
N MET A 148 4.86 5.49 5.95
CA MET A 148 3.96 5.09 7.03
C MET A 148 4.72 4.21 8.03
N ASN A 149 5.24 4.83 9.07
CA ASN A 149 5.90 4.11 10.16
C ASN A 149 4.88 3.78 11.26
N SER A 150 4.82 2.51 11.65
CA SER A 150 4.08 2.08 12.83
C SER A 150 4.49 0.65 13.19
N ALA A 151 4.97 0.47 14.40
CA ALA A 151 5.35 -0.83 14.94
C ALA A 151 4.12 -1.57 15.47
N GLN A 152 3.33 -2.20 14.61
CA GLN A 152 2.03 -2.79 14.98
C GLN A 152 2.03 -4.32 15.02
N PRO A 153 1.42 -4.93 16.05
CA PRO A 153 1.27 -6.38 16.08
C PRO A 153 0.04 -6.88 15.35
N GLN A 154 -1.07 -6.15 15.49
CA GLN A 154 -2.39 -6.55 15.04
C GLN A 154 -2.93 -5.54 14.04
N GLY A 155 -3.71 -6.03 13.08
CA GLY A 155 -4.22 -5.23 11.98
C GLY A 155 -3.17 -4.85 10.96
N ALA A 156 -3.55 -4.04 9.99
CA ALA A 156 -2.70 -3.63 8.90
C ALA A 156 -2.49 -2.13 8.91
N ILE A 157 -1.23 -1.68 8.87
CA ILE A 157 -0.91 -0.27 8.66
C ILE A 157 -1.46 0.20 7.30
N ALA A 158 -1.44 -0.66 6.29
CA ALA A 158 -2.03 -0.40 4.99
C ALA A 158 -3.52 -0.04 5.04
N SER A 159 -4.24 -0.42 6.10
CA SER A 159 -5.65 -0.07 6.28
C SER A 159 -5.86 1.41 6.65
N PHE A 160 -4.81 2.12 7.09
CA PHE A 160 -4.84 3.58 7.31
C PHE A 160 -4.60 4.40 6.03
N MET A 161 -4.60 3.74 4.87
CA MET A 161 -4.49 4.38 3.55
C MET A 161 -5.80 4.20 2.81
N THR A 162 -6.70 5.20 2.90
CA THR A 162 -8.02 5.12 2.27
C THR A 162 -7.92 5.06 0.76
N LEU A 163 -8.53 4.02 0.15
CA LEU A 163 -8.66 3.91 -1.30
C LEU A 163 -9.80 4.76 -1.86
N GLY A 164 -10.76 5.18 -1.04
CA GLY A 164 -11.84 6.06 -1.47
C GLY A 164 -11.37 7.39 -2.04
N LEU A 165 -10.19 7.84 -1.61
CA LEU A 165 -9.55 9.09 -2.08
C LEU A 165 -8.31 8.85 -2.94
N ALA A 166 -7.85 7.61 -3.13
CA ALA A 166 -6.66 7.34 -3.90
C ALA A 166 -6.86 7.67 -5.39
N GLU A 167 -5.88 8.32 -5.98
CA GLU A 167 -5.78 8.53 -7.43
C GLU A 167 -5.11 7.32 -8.09
N ARG A 168 -4.11 6.75 -7.42
CA ARG A 168 -3.35 5.63 -7.94
C ARG A 168 -2.71 4.83 -6.81
N LEU A 169 -2.56 3.54 -7.02
CA LEU A 169 -1.81 2.63 -6.16
C LEU A 169 -0.65 2.05 -6.96
N GLU A 170 0.58 2.26 -6.51
CA GLU A 170 1.78 1.74 -7.14
C GLU A 170 2.46 0.71 -6.24
N VAL A 171 2.98 -0.35 -6.86
CA VAL A 171 3.76 -1.39 -6.19
C VAL A 171 5.06 -1.60 -6.94
N VAL A 172 6.18 -1.61 -6.21
CA VAL A 172 7.48 -2.06 -6.67
C VAL A 172 7.79 -3.37 -5.97
N LYS A 173 8.09 -4.43 -6.72
CA LYS A 173 8.30 -5.78 -6.18
C LYS A 173 9.79 -6.10 -6.05
N GLY A 174 10.17 -6.72 -4.92
CA GLY A 174 11.56 -7.03 -4.58
C GLY A 174 12.29 -5.90 -3.84
N PRO A 175 13.57 -6.10 -3.45
CA PRO A 175 14.31 -5.14 -2.65
C PRO A 175 14.44 -3.76 -3.33
N ALA A 176 13.87 -2.72 -2.71
CA ALA A 176 13.84 -1.35 -3.21
C ALA A 176 14.49 -0.35 -2.22
N SER A 177 15.47 -0.83 -1.45
CA SER A 177 16.09 -0.04 -0.38
C SER A 177 16.90 1.16 -0.89
N VAL A 178 17.32 1.22 -2.17
CA VAL A 178 18.06 2.38 -2.70
C VAL A 178 17.28 3.67 -2.52
N LEU A 179 16.00 3.70 -2.88
CA LEU A 179 15.16 4.90 -2.72
C LEU A 179 14.51 5.00 -1.33
N TYR A 180 14.17 3.85 -0.72
CA TYR A 180 13.26 3.81 0.42
C TYR A 180 13.89 3.35 1.75
N GLY A 181 15.17 2.93 1.73
CA GLY A 181 15.91 2.54 2.93
C GLY A 181 15.41 1.27 3.59
N THR A 182 15.52 1.24 4.91
CA THR A 182 15.21 0.08 5.73
C THR A 182 13.78 -0.43 5.54
N GLY A 183 13.58 -1.76 5.48
CA GLY A 183 12.28 -2.43 5.41
C GLY A 183 11.77 -2.71 4.00
N ALA A 184 12.38 -2.19 2.94
CA ALA A 184 11.96 -2.44 1.56
C ALA A 184 12.56 -3.76 1.01
N LEU A 185 12.36 -4.89 1.70
CA LEU A 185 12.88 -6.20 1.28
C LEU A 185 11.93 -6.95 0.33
N GLY A 186 10.63 -6.94 0.65
CA GLY A 186 9.58 -7.48 -0.22
C GLY A 186 9.22 -6.52 -1.33
N GLY A 187 9.28 -5.24 -1.03
CA GLY A 187 8.94 -4.18 -1.96
C GLY A 187 8.36 -2.94 -1.30
N VAL A 188 7.74 -2.12 -2.12
CA VAL A 188 7.13 -0.84 -1.72
C VAL A 188 5.72 -0.75 -2.27
N ILE A 189 4.80 -0.24 -1.47
CA ILE A 189 3.44 0.11 -1.87
C ILE A 189 3.27 1.60 -1.61
N ASN A 190 2.86 2.35 -2.63
CA ASN A 190 2.65 3.79 -2.55
C ASN A 190 1.22 4.13 -2.97
N VAL A 191 0.43 4.68 -2.06
CA VAL A 191 -0.89 5.25 -2.36
C VAL A 191 -0.69 6.71 -2.72
N LEU A 192 -0.92 7.04 -3.98
CA LEU A 192 -0.87 8.42 -4.47
C LEU A 192 -2.26 9.03 -4.39
N LEU A 193 -2.35 10.14 -3.69
CA LEU A 193 -3.58 10.93 -3.55
C LEU A 193 -3.70 11.96 -4.69
N PRO A 194 -4.92 12.42 -5.01
CA PRO A 194 -5.11 13.50 -5.97
C PRO A 194 -4.35 14.73 -5.54
N GLN A 195 -3.80 15.44 -6.52
CA GLN A 195 -3.10 16.70 -6.28
C GLN A 195 -3.92 17.88 -6.75
N ALA A 196 -3.80 19.00 -6.03
CA ALA A 196 -4.38 20.27 -6.46
C ALA A 196 -3.80 20.67 -7.82
N LYS A 197 -4.68 20.89 -8.81
CA LYS A 197 -4.32 21.16 -10.22
C LYS A 197 -4.39 22.66 -10.49
N PHE A 198 -3.44 23.20 -11.25
CA PHE A 198 -3.45 24.59 -11.68
C PHE A 198 -4.34 24.87 -12.91
N THR A 199 -5.11 23.88 -13.37
CA THR A 199 -6.12 24.09 -14.42
C THR A 199 -7.17 25.07 -13.91
N PRO A 200 -7.36 26.24 -14.53
CA PRO A 200 -8.30 27.24 -14.05
C PRO A 200 -9.74 26.71 -13.96
N GLY A 201 -10.45 27.11 -12.91
CA GLY A 201 -11.84 26.72 -12.69
C GLY A 201 -12.01 25.78 -11.50
N ALA A 202 -13.17 25.13 -11.46
CA ALA A 202 -13.53 24.15 -10.44
C ALA A 202 -13.92 22.82 -11.06
N SER A 203 -13.61 21.73 -10.37
CA SER A 203 -14.04 20.37 -10.75
C SER A 203 -14.35 19.55 -9.51
N VAL A 204 -15.30 18.62 -9.62
CA VAL A 204 -15.69 17.70 -8.54
C VAL A 204 -15.76 16.28 -9.09
N ASP A 205 -15.09 15.34 -8.43
CA ASP A 205 -15.17 13.91 -8.68
C ASP A 205 -15.89 13.25 -7.51
N LEU A 206 -17.02 12.58 -7.76
CA LEU A 206 -17.84 11.91 -6.75
C LEU A 206 -17.90 10.42 -7.05
N ALA A 207 -17.89 9.61 -6.00
CA ALA A 207 -18.14 8.18 -6.11
C ALA A 207 -19.00 7.70 -4.94
N ALA A 208 -19.87 6.73 -5.21
CA ALA A 208 -20.68 6.04 -4.23
C ALA A 208 -20.70 4.55 -4.53
N SER A 209 -20.62 3.71 -3.51
CA SER A 209 -20.71 2.26 -3.71
C SER A 209 -21.50 1.57 -2.60
N TYR A 210 -22.07 0.42 -2.95
CA TYR A 210 -22.77 -0.49 -2.06
C TYR A 210 -22.28 -1.92 -2.28
N ASP A 211 -22.13 -2.69 -1.20
CA ASP A 211 -21.80 -4.10 -1.21
C ASP A 211 -22.82 -4.89 -0.36
N SER A 212 -23.50 -5.86 -0.97
CA SER A 212 -24.57 -6.61 -0.29
C SER A 212 -24.06 -7.63 0.73
N ALA A 213 -22.79 -8.12 0.61
CA ALA A 213 -22.27 -9.09 1.58
C ALA A 213 -22.11 -8.47 2.95
N SER A 214 -21.61 -7.25 3.02
CA SER A 214 -21.41 -6.45 4.25
C SER A 214 -22.48 -5.38 4.44
N ARG A 215 -23.46 -5.24 3.55
CA ARG A 215 -24.36 -4.07 3.49
C ARG A 215 -23.60 -2.75 3.57
N GLY A 216 -22.36 -2.81 3.11
CA GLY A 216 -21.40 -1.71 3.21
C GLY A 216 -21.71 -0.59 2.23
N VAL A 217 -21.77 0.64 2.72
CA VAL A 217 -21.92 1.86 1.91
C VAL A 217 -20.65 2.65 1.99
N ARG A 218 -20.16 3.13 0.84
CA ARG A 218 -19.06 4.09 0.77
C ARG A 218 -19.40 5.24 -0.14
N THR A 219 -18.95 6.42 0.27
CA THR A 219 -19.04 7.63 -0.54
C THR A 219 -17.72 8.36 -0.47
N SER A 220 -17.31 8.97 -1.57
CA SER A 220 -16.14 9.85 -1.62
C SER A 220 -16.39 11.01 -2.56
N GLY A 221 -15.77 12.15 -2.25
CA GLY A 221 -15.81 13.34 -3.08
C GLY A 221 -14.46 14.04 -3.05
N ILE A 222 -14.01 14.53 -4.21
CA ILE A 222 -12.78 15.29 -4.37
C ILE A 222 -13.13 16.54 -5.18
N ALA A 223 -12.88 17.73 -4.61
CA ALA A 223 -13.07 19.01 -5.24
C ALA A 223 -11.72 19.68 -5.49
N ASN A 224 -11.53 20.22 -6.69
CA ASN A 224 -10.39 21.06 -7.07
C ASN A 224 -10.87 22.42 -7.47
N VAL A 225 -10.17 23.48 -7.00
CA VAL A 225 -10.40 24.87 -7.39
C VAL A 225 -9.05 25.52 -7.67
N SER A 226 -8.92 26.19 -8.80
CA SER A 226 -7.69 26.89 -9.18
C SER A 226 -7.97 28.25 -9.80
N GLN A 227 -7.16 29.23 -9.40
CA GLN A 227 -7.17 30.57 -9.96
C GLN A 227 -5.75 31.15 -9.95
N GLY A 228 -5.23 31.50 -11.13
CA GLY A 228 -3.86 32.01 -11.28
C GLY A 228 -2.83 31.04 -10.73
N ASP A 229 -2.03 31.48 -9.78
CA ASP A 229 -0.94 30.73 -9.16
C ASP A 229 -1.36 29.94 -7.91
N HIS A 230 -2.66 29.82 -7.66
CA HIS A 230 -3.22 29.14 -6.51
C HIS A 230 -4.06 27.94 -6.94
N ALA A 231 -3.84 26.80 -6.31
CA ALA A 231 -4.65 25.60 -6.49
C ALA A 231 -4.97 24.96 -5.13
N LEU A 232 -6.23 24.63 -4.92
CA LEU A 232 -6.72 23.94 -3.72
C LEU A 232 -7.45 22.67 -4.12
N MET A 233 -7.14 21.57 -3.43
CA MET A 233 -7.89 20.32 -3.49
C MET A 233 -8.36 19.95 -2.09
N VAL A 234 -9.61 19.51 -1.98
CA VAL A 234 -10.18 18.95 -0.76
C VAL A 234 -10.90 17.66 -1.12
N GLY A 235 -10.67 16.61 -0.36
CA GLY A 235 -11.32 15.32 -0.55
C GLY A 235 -11.82 14.74 0.77
N ALA A 236 -12.99 14.09 0.75
CA ALA A 236 -13.56 13.37 1.86
C ALA A 236 -14.07 11.99 1.44
N SER A 237 -13.93 11.01 2.32
CA SER A 237 -14.48 9.66 2.13
C SER A 237 -15.09 9.15 3.42
N VAL A 238 -16.24 8.47 3.30
CA VAL A 238 -16.97 7.88 4.41
C VAL A 238 -17.31 6.43 4.03
N ALA A 239 -17.02 5.48 4.92
CA ALA A 239 -17.41 4.09 4.78
C ALA A 239 -18.12 3.60 6.06
N ARG A 240 -19.21 2.84 5.87
CA ARG A 240 -19.98 2.18 6.94
C ARG A 240 -20.17 0.74 6.51
N ILE A 241 -19.50 -0.18 7.19
CA ILE A 241 -19.37 -1.58 6.82
C ILE A 241 -19.93 -2.44 7.95
N ASP A 242 -21.00 -3.17 7.69
CA ASP A 242 -21.54 -4.16 8.62
C ASP A 242 -20.74 -5.48 8.56
N ASP A 243 -21.02 -6.39 9.48
CA ASP A 243 -20.50 -7.75 9.42
C ASP A 243 -20.90 -8.44 8.12
N TYR A 244 -19.93 -8.97 7.38
CA TYR A 244 -20.22 -9.61 6.12
C TYR A 244 -20.77 -11.03 6.27
N ARG A 245 -21.38 -11.55 5.20
CA ARG A 245 -21.89 -12.90 5.11
C ARG A 245 -20.98 -13.77 4.23
N ALA A 246 -20.55 -14.89 4.79
CA ALA A 246 -19.99 -16.03 4.06
C ALA A 246 -21.14 -16.98 3.63
N PRO A 247 -20.92 -17.95 2.75
CA PRO A 247 -21.93 -18.96 2.42
C PRO A 247 -22.46 -19.74 3.64
N SER A 248 -21.63 -19.89 4.67
CA SER A 248 -21.98 -20.57 5.93
C SER A 248 -22.78 -19.68 6.90
N GLY A 249 -23.02 -18.41 6.57
CA GLY A 249 -23.75 -17.47 7.43
C GLY A 249 -22.96 -16.18 7.70
N LYS A 250 -23.42 -15.42 8.68
CA LYS A 250 -22.78 -14.17 9.12
C LYS A 250 -21.43 -14.45 9.76
N VAL A 251 -20.42 -13.68 9.39
CA VAL A 251 -19.10 -13.68 10.04
C VAL A 251 -19.07 -12.47 10.97
N ASP A 252 -19.30 -12.75 12.25
CA ASP A 252 -19.38 -11.70 13.27
C ASP A 252 -18.07 -10.96 13.47
N LEU A 253 -18.18 -9.68 13.89
CA LEU A 253 -17.04 -8.82 14.24
C LEU A 253 -16.14 -8.49 13.03
N THR A 254 -16.73 -8.37 11.85
CA THR A 254 -16.04 -7.94 10.62
C THR A 254 -16.46 -6.55 10.16
N GLY A 255 -17.49 -5.94 10.77
CA GLY A 255 -17.90 -4.58 10.49
C GLY A 255 -16.97 -3.53 11.09
N TYR A 256 -16.96 -2.33 10.50
CA TYR A 256 -16.23 -1.15 10.99
C TYR A 256 -16.71 0.11 10.28
N ASP A 257 -16.42 1.27 10.88
CA ASP A 257 -16.63 2.58 10.30
C ASP A 257 -15.29 3.22 9.94
N SER A 258 -15.22 3.93 8.81
CA SER A 258 -14.02 4.67 8.38
C SER A 258 -14.39 6.03 7.79
N ASP A 259 -13.73 7.08 8.26
CA ASP A 259 -13.85 8.45 7.79
C ASP A 259 -12.47 8.98 7.41
N ALA A 260 -12.35 9.63 6.24
CA ALA A 260 -11.09 10.21 5.80
C ALA A 260 -11.30 11.60 5.20
N LEU A 261 -10.33 12.47 5.43
CA LEU A 261 -10.24 13.83 4.92
C LEU A 261 -8.85 14.08 4.38
N ILE A 262 -8.75 14.73 3.22
CA ILE A 262 -7.51 15.25 2.67
C ILE A 262 -7.71 16.69 2.22
N ALA A 263 -6.67 17.50 2.37
CA ALA A 263 -6.63 18.86 1.81
C ALA A 263 -5.22 19.14 1.32
N GLN A 264 -5.10 19.74 0.14
CA GLN A 264 -3.81 20.14 -0.40
C GLN A 264 -3.95 21.53 -1.03
N TYR A 265 -3.05 22.43 -0.64
CA TYR A 265 -2.90 23.73 -1.27
C TYR A 265 -1.54 23.81 -1.95
N ARG A 266 -1.54 24.28 -3.21
CA ARG A 266 -0.32 24.51 -4.00
C ARG A 266 -0.27 25.97 -4.42
N PHE A 267 0.91 26.54 -4.28
CA PHE A 267 1.19 27.92 -4.67
C PHE A 267 2.38 27.95 -5.62
N ARG A 268 2.18 28.47 -6.81
CA ARG A 268 3.23 28.69 -7.80
C ARG A 268 3.86 30.05 -7.51
N ILE A 269 5.11 30.08 -7.06
CA ILE A 269 5.86 31.29 -6.82
C ILE A 269 6.23 31.92 -8.17
N ASP A 270 6.66 31.07 -9.11
CA ASP A 270 6.93 31.40 -10.52
C ASP A 270 6.82 30.13 -11.39
N SER A 271 7.23 30.18 -12.64
CA SER A 271 7.19 29.05 -13.58
C SER A 271 8.09 27.87 -13.19
N ARG A 272 8.99 28.03 -12.22
CA ARG A 272 10.00 27.04 -11.80
C ARG A 272 9.82 26.61 -10.35
N GLN A 273 9.18 27.44 -9.52
CA GLN A 273 9.12 27.25 -8.08
C GLN A 273 7.69 27.09 -7.59
N GLN A 274 7.49 26.13 -6.71
CA GLN A 274 6.19 25.80 -6.17
C GLN A 274 6.28 25.37 -4.72
N LEU A 275 5.35 25.85 -3.90
CA LEU A 275 5.09 25.37 -2.54
C LEU A 275 3.89 24.43 -2.52
N ARG A 276 3.91 23.44 -1.65
CA ARG A 276 2.83 22.49 -1.38
C ARG A 276 2.61 22.37 0.11
N PHE A 277 1.35 22.40 0.52
CA PHE A 277 0.91 22.14 1.89
C PHE A 277 -0.15 21.06 1.83
N SER A 278 0.01 19.98 2.59
CA SER A 278 -0.93 18.86 2.61
C SER A 278 -1.32 18.50 4.03
N LEU A 279 -2.60 18.21 4.21
CA LEU A 279 -3.17 17.67 5.45
C LEU A 279 -3.97 16.42 5.13
N GLN A 280 -3.80 15.37 5.92
CA GLN A 280 -4.51 14.12 5.76
C GLN A 280 -4.95 13.61 7.13
N GLN A 281 -6.16 13.07 7.19
CA GLN A 281 -6.70 12.39 8.37
C GLN A 281 -7.48 11.17 7.91
N GLN A 282 -7.31 10.05 8.60
CA GLN A 282 -8.20 8.89 8.53
C GLN A 282 -8.47 8.40 9.92
N LYS A 283 -9.74 8.13 10.21
CA LYS A 283 -10.22 7.59 11.47
C LYS A 283 -11.08 6.36 11.21
N ASP A 284 -10.71 5.25 11.86
CA ASP A 284 -11.49 4.01 11.84
C ASP A 284 -12.02 3.72 13.24
N GLN A 285 -13.26 3.25 13.33
CA GLN A 285 -13.97 2.97 14.58
C GLN A 285 -14.55 1.55 14.59
N ASP A 286 -14.69 1.00 15.78
CA ASP A 286 -15.30 -0.32 16.03
C ASP A 286 -14.64 -1.46 15.25
N VAL A 287 -13.30 -1.38 15.08
CA VAL A 287 -12.52 -2.38 14.36
C VAL A 287 -12.27 -3.59 15.25
N TRP A 288 -12.62 -4.78 14.75
CA TRP A 288 -12.37 -6.05 15.41
C TRP A 288 -11.41 -6.91 14.58
N TYR A 289 -10.69 -7.77 15.26
CA TYR A 289 -9.76 -8.72 14.67
C TYR A 289 -10.21 -10.16 14.95
N PRO A 290 -11.23 -10.67 14.23
CA PRO A 290 -11.85 -11.98 14.50
C PRO A 290 -10.86 -13.16 14.43
N GLY A 291 -9.81 -13.04 13.61
CA GLY A 291 -8.71 -14.01 13.57
C GLY A 291 -7.92 -14.13 14.87
N SER A 292 -8.03 -13.19 15.78
CA SER A 292 -7.42 -13.24 17.12
C SER A 292 -8.27 -14.01 18.16
N LYS A 293 -9.51 -14.40 17.81
CA LYS A 293 -10.44 -15.05 18.73
C LYS A 293 -9.96 -16.46 19.08
N LYS A 294 -9.75 -16.71 20.37
CA LYS A 294 -9.36 -18.04 20.86
C LYS A 294 -9.65 -18.24 22.34
N PRO A 295 -9.77 -19.51 22.81
CA PRO A 295 -9.88 -19.82 24.21
C PRO A 295 -8.69 -19.28 25.01
N HIS A 296 -8.95 -18.72 26.19
CA HIS A 296 -7.88 -18.32 27.10
C HIS A 296 -7.15 -19.59 27.62
N PRO A 297 -5.80 -19.68 27.47
CA PRO A 297 -5.09 -20.94 27.69
C PRO A 297 -5.21 -21.47 29.13
N ASN A 298 -5.28 -20.59 30.14
CA ASN A 298 -5.18 -20.99 31.55
C ASN A 298 -6.47 -20.75 32.38
N PHE A 299 -7.45 -20.00 31.86
CA PHE A 299 -8.63 -19.61 32.65
C PHE A 299 -9.92 -19.79 31.82
N ALA A 300 -10.53 -20.97 31.95
CA ALA A 300 -11.77 -21.31 31.25
C ALA A 300 -12.95 -20.34 31.57
N VAL A 301 -12.91 -19.67 32.72
CA VAL A 301 -13.87 -18.63 33.11
C VAL A 301 -13.83 -17.41 32.23
N VAL A 302 -12.69 -17.12 31.59
CA VAL A 302 -12.52 -16.02 30.63
C VAL A 302 -13.25 -16.32 29.32
N GLY A 303 -13.40 -17.60 28.96
CA GLY A 303 -13.90 -18.02 27.65
C GLY A 303 -12.89 -17.72 26.55
N ASN A 304 -13.37 -17.13 25.45
CA ASN A 304 -12.48 -16.65 24.38
C ASN A 304 -12.02 -15.22 24.64
N THR A 305 -10.80 -14.96 24.24
CA THR A 305 -10.28 -13.59 24.10
C THR A 305 -10.33 -13.18 22.65
N ILE A 306 -10.60 -11.90 22.40
CA ILE A 306 -10.59 -11.30 21.07
C ILE A 306 -10.00 -9.89 21.15
N VAL A 307 -9.22 -9.52 20.14
CA VAL A 307 -8.64 -8.18 20.02
C VAL A 307 -9.58 -7.26 19.25
N HIS A 308 -9.71 -6.03 19.72
CA HIS A 308 -10.45 -4.99 19.03
C HIS A 308 -9.81 -3.62 19.23
N SER A 309 -10.16 -2.68 18.35
CA SER A 309 -9.75 -1.29 18.39
C SER A 309 -11.00 -0.40 18.29
N PRO A 310 -11.48 0.15 19.41
CA PRO A 310 -12.66 1.03 19.40
C PRO A 310 -12.45 2.29 18.57
N ASN A 311 -11.22 2.79 18.55
CA ASN A 311 -10.83 3.95 17.78
C ASN A 311 -9.35 3.86 17.39
N GLN A 312 -9.07 4.20 16.13
CA GLN A 312 -7.72 4.35 15.62
C GLN A 312 -7.70 5.47 14.59
N GLU A 313 -6.62 6.24 14.55
CA GLU A 313 -6.54 7.43 13.74
C GLU A 313 -5.14 7.63 13.17
N ARG A 314 -5.05 8.08 11.91
CA ARG A 314 -3.83 8.60 11.31
C ARG A 314 -4.04 10.05 10.92
N ARG A 315 -3.07 10.91 11.26
CA ARG A 315 -2.97 12.30 10.82
C ARG A 315 -1.62 12.49 10.16
N LEU A 316 -1.57 13.28 9.10
CA LEU A 316 -0.33 13.64 8.41
C LEU A 316 -0.41 15.09 7.96
N ALA A 317 0.67 15.82 8.20
CA ALA A 317 0.90 17.17 7.68
C ALA A 317 2.22 17.22 6.92
N GLU A 318 2.24 17.94 5.79
CA GLU A 318 3.39 18.08 4.92
C GLU A 318 3.54 19.52 4.45
N ILE A 319 4.80 19.98 4.38
CA ILE A 319 5.21 21.17 3.64
C ILE A 319 6.26 20.73 2.63
N GLY A 320 6.00 21.00 1.35
CA GLY A 320 6.90 20.66 0.25
C GLY A 320 7.28 21.91 -0.56
N TYR A 321 8.52 21.90 -1.06
CA TYR A 321 9.03 22.90 -2.00
C TYR A 321 9.67 22.19 -3.19
N ASN A 322 9.29 22.58 -4.38
CA ASN A 322 9.86 22.09 -5.62
C ASN A 322 10.45 23.27 -6.41
N ASN A 323 11.63 23.06 -6.99
CA ASN A 323 12.31 24.05 -7.82
C ASN A 323 13.01 23.39 -9.01
N ARG A 324 12.84 23.97 -10.18
CA ARG A 324 13.56 23.63 -11.40
C ARG A 324 14.64 24.66 -11.68
N ILE A 325 15.91 24.29 -11.47
CA ILE A 325 17.08 25.14 -11.63
C ILE A 325 17.72 24.88 -13.00
N GLY A 326 18.19 25.93 -13.65
CA GLY A 326 18.83 25.87 -14.97
C GLY A 326 17.86 26.08 -16.12
N THR A 327 18.44 26.38 -17.29
CA THR A 327 17.75 26.56 -18.57
C THR A 327 18.51 25.75 -19.62
N GLY A 328 17.81 25.15 -20.60
CA GLY A 328 18.42 24.35 -21.66
C GLY A 328 18.47 22.86 -21.36
N ASP A 329 19.50 22.18 -21.86
CA ASP A 329 19.57 20.72 -21.98
C ASP A 329 19.92 19.97 -20.68
N ALA A 330 20.25 20.67 -19.60
CA ALA A 330 20.68 20.07 -18.32
C ALA A 330 19.90 20.59 -17.09
N PRO A 331 18.56 20.43 -17.05
CA PRO A 331 17.77 20.91 -15.90
C PRO A 331 18.07 20.07 -14.64
N LEU A 332 18.09 20.76 -13.50
CA LEU A 332 18.11 20.18 -12.16
C LEU A 332 16.74 20.40 -11.51
N ASN A 333 16.02 19.33 -11.23
CA ASN A 333 14.80 19.40 -10.45
C ASN A 333 15.12 19.07 -8.99
N PHE A 334 14.74 19.96 -8.09
CA PHE A 334 14.94 19.80 -6.66
C PHE A 334 13.58 19.73 -5.97
N ASP A 335 13.39 18.72 -5.12
CA ASP A 335 12.20 18.56 -4.27
C ASP A 335 12.64 18.33 -2.84
N ILE A 336 12.12 19.13 -1.93
CA ILE A 336 12.32 18.96 -0.49
C ILE A 336 10.97 19.00 0.21
N ARG A 337 10.76 18.12 1.18
CA ARG A 337 9.58 18.11 2.03
C ARG A 337 9.94 17.76 3.46
N VAL A 338 9.23 18.39 4.37
CA VAL A 338 9.17 18.02 5.77
C VAL A 338 7.74 17.59 6.08
N TRP A 339 7.62 16.55 6.89
CA TRP A 339 6.31 16.01 7.23
C TRP A 339 6.30 15.46 8.65
N ARG A 340 5.10 15.48 9.24
CA ARG A 340 4.80 14.85 10.52
C ARG A 340 3.60 13.96 10.36
N GLN A 341 3.72 12.73 10.88
CA GLN A 341 2.66 11.76 10.95
C GLN A 341 2.43 11.29 12.37
N GLU A 342 1.16 11.15 12.75
CA GLU A 342 0.74 10.52 14.00
C GLU A 342 -0.21 9.38 13.69
N VAL A 343 0.07 8.20 14.25
CA VAL A 343 -0.80 7.04 14.20
C VAL A 343 -1.18 6.67 15.63
N GLU A 344 -2.40 7.01 16.01
CA GLU A 344 -2.97 6.67 17.31
C GLU A 344 -3.73 5.35 17.22
N ARG A 345 -3.50 4.46 18.20
CA ARG A 345 -4.20 3.18 18.28
C ARG A 345 -4.61 2.84 19.69
N THR A 346 -5.86 2.45 19.82
CA THR A 346 -6.38 1.71 20.98
C THR A 346 -6.43 0.23 20.60
N ILE A 347 -5.77 -0.64 21.36
CA ILE A 347 -5.79 -2.10 21.15
C ILE A 347 -6.21 -2.75 22.45
N TRP A 348 -7.42 -3.30 22.46
CA TRP A 348 -8.02 -3.88 23.64
C TRP A 348 -8.24 -5.36 23.46
N THR A 349 -8.13 -6.13 24.54
CA THR A 349 -8.39 -7.57 24.58
C THR A 349 -9.64 -7.81 25.42
N ARG A 350 -10.71 -8.29 24.77
CA ARG A 350 -12.00 -8.55 25.40
C ARG A 350 -12.15 -10.02 25.70
N SER A 351 -12.71 -10.33 26.86
CA SER A 351 -13.21 -11.65 27.24
C SER A 351 -14.69 -11.76 26.88
N ASP A 352 -15.10 -12.82 26.17
CA ASP A 352 -16.50 -13.05 25.81
C ASP A 352 -17.35 -13.43 27.01
N LYS A 353 -16.90 -14.36 27.88
CA LYS A 353 -17.66 -14.80 29.05
C LYS A 353 -17.73 -13.74 30.15
N LEU A 354 -16.63 -13.01 30.39
CA LEU A 354 -16.64 -11.94 31.40
C LEU A 354 -17.30 -10.65 30.86
N SER A 355 -17.58 -10.58 29.55
CA SER A 355 -18.15 -9.42 28.87
C SER A 355 -17.40 -8.10 29.13
N ARG A 356 -16.07 -8.16 29.40
CA ARG A 356 -15.22 -7.01 29.71
C ARG A 356 -13.87 -7.11 29.01
N ASP A 357 -13.17 -5.98 28.93
CA ASP A 357 -11.79 -5.93 28.51
C ASP A 357 -10.85 -6.34 29.65
N ILE A 358 -9.94 -7.25 29.36
CA ILE A 358 -8.90 -7.75 30.28
C ILE A 358 -7.52 -7.20 29.95
N GLY A 359 -7.38 -6.45 28.87
CA GLY A 359 -6.21 -5.71 28.45
C GLY A 359 -6.59 -4.49 27.62
N LYS A 360 -5.92 -3.36 27.85
CA LYS A 360 -6.11 -2.10 27.13
C LYS A 360 -4.76 -1.47 26.86
N THR A 361 -4.47 -1.15 25.61
CA THR A 361 -3.28 -0.41 25.20
C THR A 361 -3.72 0.80 24.40
N LEU A 362 -3.23 1.98 24.78
CA LEU A 362 -3.25 3.19 23.98
C LEU A 362 -1.82 3.51 23.59
N VAL A 363 -1.58 3.77 22.31
CA VAL A 363 -0.27 4.16 21.81
C VAL A 363 -0.41 5.13 20.63
N THR A 364 0.41 6.18 20.65
CA THR A 364 0.61 7.08 19.53
C THR A 364 2.03 6.90 19.01
N PHE A 365 2.14 6.58 17.72
CA PHE A 365 3.38 6.60 16.99
C PHE A 365 3.50 7.95 16.29
N SER A 366 4.41 8.80 16.76
CA SER A 366 4.70 10.09 16.13
C SER A 366 5.94 9.95 15.29
N THR A 367 5.88 10.32 14.01
CA THR A 367 7.00 10.26 13.08
C THR A 367 7.21 11.63 12.45
N ASP A 368 8.39 12.18 12.61
CA ASP A 368 8.86 13.36 11.90
C ASP A 368 9.80 12.94 10.77
N GLY A 369 9.64 13.51 9.58
CA GLY A 369 10.42 13.13 8.41
C GLY A 369 10.86 14.31 7.56
N LEU A 370 12.01 14.13 6.92
CA LEU A 370 12.61 15.01 5.92
C LEU A 370 13.02 14.17 4.72
N ASP A 371 12.53 14.54 3.55
CA ASP A 371 13.00 13.99 2.28
C ASP A 371 13.49 15.14 1.40
N ALA A 372 14.70 15.01 0.88
CA ALA A 372 15.29 15.93 -0.08
C ALA A 372 15.82 15.12 -1.27
N LYS A 373 15.44 15.51 -2.48
CA LYS A 373 15.80 14.83 -3.72
C LYS A 373 16.16 15.83 -4.78
N ALA A 374 17.16 15.49 -5.60
CA ALA A 374 17.48 16.21 -6.81
C ALA A 374 17.63 15.23 -7.98
N ASP A 375 17.01 15.57 -9.12
CA ASP A 375 17.15 14.86 -10.39
C ASP A 375 17.86 15.79 -11.37
N TRP A 376 19.03 15.38 -11.86
CA TRP A 376 19.90 16.16 -12.70
C TRP A 376 20.23 15.44 -14.00
N LEU A 377 19.76 15.97 -15.11
CA LEU A 377 20.15 15.49 -16.44
C LEU A 377 21.54 16.01 -16.78
N VAL A 378 22.58 15.28 -16.34
CA VAL A 378 23.99 15.68 -16.53
C VAL A 378 24.47 15.48 -17.95
N HIS A 379 23.83 14.55 -18.68
CA HIS A 379 24.07 14.21 -20.08
C HIS A 379 22.76 13.67 -20.68
N PRO A 380 22.52 13.79 -21.99
CA PRO A 380 21.30 13.22 -22.61
C PRO A 380 21.06 11.73 -22.32
N GLU A 381 22.13 11.00 -22.03
CA GLU A 381 22.07 9.56 -21.71
C GLU A 381 22.12 9.28 -20.18
N HIS A 382 22.29 10.27 -19.30
CA HIS A 382 22.49 10.10 -17.86
C HIS A 382 21.59 11.03 -17.05
N LEU A 383 20.61 10.46 -16.35
CA LEU A 383 19.80 11.16 -15.37
C LEU A 383 20.23 10.72 -13.96
N LEU A 384 20.99 11.58 -13.28
CA LEU A 384 21.40 11.35 -11.90
C LEU A 384 20.30 11.78 -10.94
N SER A 385 19.92 10.90 -10.03
CA SER A 385 19.05 11.18 -8.89
C SER A 385 19.84 10.99 -7.60
N PHE A 386 19.88 12.00 -6.75
CA PHE A 386 20.51 11.89 -5.44
C PHE A 386 19.63 12.49 -4.37
N GLY A 387 19.73 11.98 -3.16
CA GLY A 387 18.87 12.47 -2.10
C GLY A 387 19.22 11.96 -0.71
N VAL A 388 18.48 12.54 0.24
CA VAL A 388 18.54 12.23 1.66
C VAL A 388 17.13 11.96 2.16
N ASN A 389 16.98 10.89 2.93
CA ASN A 389 15.78 10.61 3.70
C ASN A 389 16.17 10.52 5.17
N ALA A 390 15.52 11.27 6.01
CA ALA A 390 15.69 11.21 7.45
C ALA A 390 14.34 11.14 8.13
N TRP A 391 14.18 10.28 9.13
CA TRP A 391 12.96 10.23 9.92
C TRP A 391 13.25 9.73 11.33
N GLU A 392 12.41 10.16 12.26
CA GLU A 392 12.41 9.74 13.65
C GLU A 392 10.99 9.32 14.05
N MET A 393 10.84 8.10 14.58
CA MET A 393 9.59 7.60 15.15
C MET A 393 9.73 7.46 16.67
N LYS A 394 8.76 7.98 17.40
CA LYS A 394 8.64 7.88 18.86
C LYS A 394 7.35 7.18 19.25
N ALA A 395 7.42 6.35 20.31
CA ALA A 395 6.23 5.76 20.92
C ALA A 395 6.46 5.43 22.40
N SER A 396 5.42 5.61 23.19
CA SER A 396 5.39 5.22 24.61
C SER A 396 4.01 4.62 24.90
N PRO A 397 3.84 3.28 24.77
CA PRO A 397 2.54 2.64 24.97
C PRO A 397 2.07 2.77 26.41
N ASP A 398 0.84 3.25 26.63
CA ASP A 398 0.18 3.18 27.94
C ASP A 398 -0.74 1.96 27.96
N ARG A 399 -0.31 0.93 28.69
CA ARG A 399 -1.00 -0.36 28.72
C ARG A 399 -1.40 -0.76 30.13
N TYR A 400 -2.61 -1.34 30.20
CA TYR A 400 -3.20 -1.90 31.40
C TYR A 400 -3.62 -3.34 31.15
N LEU A 401 -3.31 -4.24 32.08
CA LEU A 401 -3.68 -5.65 32.02
C LEU A 401 -4.40 -6.05 33.30
N ALA A 402 -5.37 -6.96 33.20
CA ALA A 402 -5.93 -7.63 34.38
C ALA A 402 -4.84 -8.53 34.99
N SER A 403 -4.33 -8.18 36.14
CA SER A 403 -3.19 -8.83 36.77
C SER A 403 -3.38 -8.89 38.30
N PRO A 404 -2.93 -9.96 38.95
CA PRO A 404 -2.15 -11.09 38.47
C PRO A 404 -2.94 -12.15 37.68
N THR A 405 -4.26 -12.05 37.59
CA THR A 405 -5.11 -12.96 36.80
C THR A 405 -6.08 -12.16 35.92
N PRO A 406 -6.68 -12.76 34.90
CA PRO A 406 -7.69 -12.10 34.05
C PRO A 406 -8.95 -11.67 34.81
N LEU A 407 -9.18 -12.15 36.04
CA LEU A 407 -10.28 -11.76 36.90
C LEU A 407 -10.00 -10.49 37.72
N SER A 408 -8.71 -10.14 37.85
CA SER A 408 -8.27 -8.97 38.61
C SER A 408 -8.67 -7.64 37.95
N PRO A 409 -8.63 -6.52 38.65
CA PRO A 409 -8.70 -5.19 38.10
C PRO A 409 -7.55 -4.97 37.07
N LEU A 410 -7.75 -4.00 36.15
CA LEU A 410 -6.71 -3.56 35.27
C LEU A 410 -5.65 -2.78 36.06
N VAL A 411 -4.39 -3.19 35.93
CA VAL A 411 -3.23 -2.48 36.48
C VAL A 411 -2.29 -2.11 35.37
N ARG A 412 -1.54 -1.01 35.55
CA ARG A 412 -0.58 -0.52 34.54
C ARG A 412 0.54 -1.54 34.34
N ASN A 413 0.79 -1.87 33.10
CA ASN A 413 1.80 -2.85 32.69
C ASN A 413 2.39 -2.46 31.33
N VAL A 414 3.42 -1.65 31.32
CA VAL A 414 3.97 -1.00 30.12
C VAL A 414 5.02 -1.89 29.44
N PRO A 415 4.89 -2.22 28.16
CA PRO A 415 5.88 -3.07 27.46
C PRO A 415 7.25 -2.38 27.37
N PHE A 416 7.27 -1.09 27.03
CA PHE A 416 8.44 -0.24 27.00
C PHE A 416 8.04 1.23 27.17
N THR A 417 8.98 2.10 27.52
CA THR A 417 8.78 3.55 27.60
C THR A 417 9.77 4.28 26.72
N ASP A 418 9.32 5.41 26.15
CA ASP A 418 10.13 6.33 25.35
C ASP A 418 10.93 5.60 24.26
N GLY A 419 10.26 4.67 23.57
CA GLY A 419 10.83 3.99 22.43
C GLY A 419 11.08 4.97 21.29
N ARG A 420 12.26 4.89 20.68
CA ARG A 420 12.72 5.74 19.59
C ARG A 420 13.37 4.91 18.50
N LEU A 421 13.06 5.23 17.26
CA LEU A 421 13.71 4.67 16.09
C LEU A 421 14.01 5.80 15.12
N GLU A 422 15.27 5.98 14.77
CA GLU A 422 15.78 7.00 13.85
C GLU A 422 16.42 6.34 12.64
N ALA A 423 16.22 6.92 11.46
CA ALA A 423 16.93 6.50 10.27
C ALA A 423 17.40 7.70 9.47
N LEU A 424 18.62 7.62 8.97
CA LEU A 424 19.22 8.57 8.03
C LEU A 424 19.81 7.77 6.87
N GLY A 425 19.39 8.09 5.65
CA GLY A 425 19.89 7.46 4.44
C GLY A 425 20.26 8.47 3.38
N VAL A 426 21.38 8.26 2.71
CA VAL A 426 21.82 9.04 1.56
C VAL A 426 21.98 8.11 0.37
N TYR A 427 21.52 8.53 -0.81
CA TYR A 427 21.55 7.70 -2.01
C TYR A 427 21.94 8.47 -3.28
N LEU A 428 22.46 7.70 -4.23
CA LEU A 428 22.73 8.11 -5.60
C LEU A 428 22.19 7.03 -6.53
N GLN A 429 21.50 7.45 -7.59
CA GLN A 429 20.99 6.59 -8.66
C GLN A 429 21.29 7.23 -10.02
N ASP A 430 21.70 6.44 -11.00
CA ASP A 430 21.87 6.86 -12.39
C ASP A 430 20.94 6.03 -13.30
N ASP A 431 20.07 6.71 -14.05
CA ASP A 431 19.28 6.12 -15.11
C ASP A 431 19.97 6.42 -16.45
N MET A 432 20.59 5.40 -17.00
CA MET A 432 21.44 5.49 -18.20
C MET A 432 20.70 4.93 -19.42
N ARG A 433 20.77 5.66 -20.54
CA ARG A 433 20.12 5.26 -21.81
C ARG A 433 21.12 5.20 -22.94
N PHE A 434 21.48 3.99 -23.35
CA PHE A 434 22.40 3.72 -24.45
C PHE A 434 21.65 3.12 -25.66
N GLY A 435 20.99 3.98 -26.44
CA GLY A 435 20.14 3.56 -27.54
C GLY A 435 18.96 2.70 -27.05
N LYS A 436 19.03 1.38 -27.31
CA LYS A 436 18.01 0.41 -26.90
C LYS A 436 18.24 -0.23 -25.53
N LEU A 437 19.33 0.10 -24.86
CA LEU A 437 19.68 -0.42 -23.54
C LEU A 437 19.44 0.66 -22.49
N ASN A 438 18.56 0.37 -21.52
CA ASN A 438 18.43 1.17 -20.31
C ASN A 438 19.10 0.43 -19.15
N VAL A 439 19.91 1.16 -18.37
CA VAL A 439 20.60 0.65 -17.19
C VAL A 439 20.27 1.56 -16.01
N LEU A 440 19.75 0.98 -14.95
CA LEU A 440 19.45 1.67 -13.70
C LEU A 440 20.40 1.17 -12.61
N ALA A 441 21.29 2.02 -12.15
CA ALA A 441 22.26 1.70 -11.10
C ALA A 441 22.04 2.60 -9.89
N GLY A 442 22.00 2.03 -8.70
CA GLY A 442 21.79 2.80 -7.48
C GLY A 442 22.60 2.28 -6.30
N LEU A 443 23.01 3.19 -5.43
CA LEU A 443 23.71 2.91 -4.20
C LEU A 443 23.17 3.78 -3.08
N ARG A 444 23.06 3.22 -1.88
CA ARG A 444 22.58 3.91 -0.69
C ARG A 444 23.35 3.47 0.55
N HIS A 445 23.58 4.40 1.45
CA HIS A 445 24.05 4.14 2.80
C HIS A 445 23.03 4.61 3.82
N ASP A 446 22.69 3.75 4.78
CA ASP A 446 21.76 4.04 5.86
C ASP A 446 22.42 3.81 7.22
N THR A 447 22.01 4.64 8.19
CA THR A 447 22.21 4.42 9.62
C THR A 447 20.86 4.40 10.31
N VAL A 448 20.58 3.36 11.10
CA VAL A 448 19.34 3.21 11.86
C VAL A 448 19.69 3.03 13.34
N LYS A 449 19.11 3.89 14.20
CA LYS A 449 19.29 3.83 15.67
C LYS A 449 17.98 3.47 16.33
N GLY A 450 18.02 2.50 17.24
CA GLY A 450 16.88 2.14 18.09
C GLY A 450 17.24 2.26 19.55
N ASP A 451 16.38 2.87 20.37
CA ASP A 451 16.55 3.04 21.81
C ASP A 451 15.21 3.06 22.54
N ALA A 452 15.23 2.80 23.84
CA ALA A 452 14.10 2.95 24.74
C ALA A 452 14.60 3.27 26.17
N ALA A 453 13.84 4.04 26.93
CA ALA A 453 14.18 4.36 28.31
C ALA A 453 14.05 3.15 29.24
N SER A 454 13.07 2.27 28.97
CA SER A 454 12.90 1.01 29.69
C SER A 454 12.08 0.01 28.90
N MET A 455 12.19 -1.28 29.26
CA MET A 455 11.25 -2.34 28.82
C MET A 455 10.84 -3.23 30.00
N ASN A 456 9.90 -4.16 29.77
CA ASN A 456 9.38 -5.09 30.76
C ASN A 456 8.87 -4.38 32.04
N ASN A 457 7.92 -3.47 31.88
CA ASN A 457 7.33 -2.68 32.96
C ASN A 457 8.36 -1.91 33.79
N GLY A 458 9.44 -1.39 33.15
CA GLY A 458 10.48 -0.59 33.77
C GLY A 458 11.59 -1.39 34.46
N THR A 459 11.58 -2.72 34.40
CA THR A 459 12.58 -3.57 35.05
C THR A 459 13.91 -3.64 34.29
N VAL A 460 13.91 -3.45 32.97
CA VAL A 460 15.10 -3.42 32.11
C VAL A 460 15.34 -1.98 31.65
N ARG A 461 16.53 -1.43 31.91
CA ARG A 461 16.90 -0.02 31.62
C ARG A 461 18.26 0.14 30.97
N THR A 462 18.96 -0.95 30.70
CA THR A 462 20.31 -0.93 30.10
C THR A 462 20.38 -1.91 28.94
N GLY A 463 21.31 -1.67 28.00
CA GLY A 463 21.48 -2.54 26.83
C GLY A 463 20.36 -2.43 25.81
N LEU A 464 19.58 -1.33 25.83
CA LEU A 464 18.44 -1.11 24.96
C LEU A 464 18.82 -0.42 23.65
N ALA A 465 19.86 0.40 23.67
CA ALA A 465 20.33 1.12 22.49
C ALA A 465 21.09 0.21 21.52
N ARG A 466 20.81 0.37 20.22
CA ARG A 466 21.57 -0.24 19.14
C ARG A 466 21.56 0.66 17.90
N GLU A 467 22.72 0.76 17.27
CA GLU A 467 22.91 1.39 15.97
C GLU A 467 23.29 0.33 14.94
N ASP A 468 22.60 0.33 13.81
CA ASP A 468 22.85 -0.52 12.66
C ASP A 468 23.20 0.36 11.45
N SER A 469 24.19 -0.06 10.66
CA SER A 469 24.57 0.59 9.41
C SER A 469 24.55 -0.42 8.27
N ALA A 470 24.05 0.00 7.11
CA ALA A 470 23.96 -0.88 5.95
C ALA A 470 24.17 -0.13 4.63
N VAL A 471 24.76 -0.84 3.67
CA VAL A 471 24.84 -0.40 2.27
C VAL A 471 23.86 -1.22 1.46
N SER A 472 22.95 -0.54 0.77
CA SER A 472 22.02 -1.11 -0.20
C SER A 472 22.43 -0.71 -1.61
N GLY A 473 22.10 -1.54 -2.61
CA GLY A 473 22.43 -1.25 -3.99
C GLY A 473 21.50 -1.99 -4.95
N SER A 474 21.42 -1.48 -6.17
CA SER A 474 20.73 -2.15 -7.27
C SER A 474 21.43 -1.89 -8.59
N LEU A 475 21.40 -2.91 -9.46
CA LEU A 475 21.83 -2.81 -10.84
C LEU A 475 20.80 -3.55 -11.69
N GLY A 476 20.02 -2.79 -12.44
CA GLY A 476 19.03 -3.29 -13.35
C GLY A 476 19.37 -2.92 -14.79
N MET A 477 19.04 -3.78 -15.74
CA MET A 477 19.17 -3.52 -17.16
C MET A 477 17.97 -4.07 -17.92
N ILE A 478 17.52 -3.33 -18.94
CA ILE A 478 16.47 -3.77 -19.86
C ILE A 478 16.89 -3.39 -21.29
N TYR A 479 16.75 -4.34 -22.21
CA TYR A 479 17.14 -4.15 -23.62
C TYR A 479 15.93 -4.27 -24.53
N GLU A 480 15.63 -3.23 -25.30
CA GLU A 480 14.57 -3.23 -26.30
C GLU A 480 15.04 -3.88 -27.61
N ALA A 481 15.01 -5.22 -27.68
CA ALA A 481 15.30 -5.93 -28.93
C ALA A 481 14.22 -5.68 -29.99
N ALA A 482 12.94 -5.73 -29.55
CA ALA A 482 11.74 -5.41 -30.32
C ALA A 482 10.63 -4.95 -29.34
N PRO A 483 9.51 -4.35 -29.81
CA PRO A 483 8.40 -3.93 -28.95
C PRO A 483 7.87 -5.05 -28.04
N LEU A 484 7.77 -6.27 -28.57
CA LEU A 484 7.36 -7.47 -27.81
C LEU A 484 8.54 -8.26 -27.22
N LEU A 485 9.78 -7.75 -27.26
CA LEU A 485 10.94 -8.48 -26.76
C LEU A 485 11.87 -7.53 -26.01
N ARG A 486 11.64 -7.39 -24.72
CA ARG A 486 12.43 -6.55 -23.81
C ARG A 486 12.91 -7.39 -22.61
N PRO A 487 13.98 -8.22 -22.80
CA PRO A 487 14.59 -8.92 -21.67
C PRO A 487 15.16 -7.95 -20.66
N PHE A 488 14.99 -8.27 -19.38
CA PHE A 488 15.57 -7.51 -18.30
C PHE A 488 16.20 -8.41 -17.23
N ALA A 489 17.16 -7.85 -16.53
CA ALA A 489 17.79 -8.44 -15.36
C ALA A 489 17.95 -7.38 -14.27
N ASN A 490 17.76 -7.78 -13.01
CA ASN A 490 17.97 -6.90 -11.86
C ASN A 490 18.64 -7.67 -10.72
N LEU A 491 19.74 -7.12 -10.21
CA LEU A 491 20.38 -7.56 -8.99
C LEU A 491 20.18 -6.46 -7.96
N SER A 492 19.51 -6.77 -6.86
CA SER A 492 19.23 -5.80 -5.80
C SER A 492 19.61 -6.35 -4.43
N ARG A 493 20.14 -5.47 -3.60
CA ARG A 493 20.46 -5.71 -2.20
C ARG A 493 19.76 -4.67 -1.34
N GLY A 494 19.00 -5.12 -0.36
CA GLY A 494 18.31 -4.29 0.61
C GLY A 494 18.55 -4.79 2.04
N PHE A 495 18.10 -3.98 3.01
CA PHE A 495 18.19 -4.36 4.41
C PHE A 495 16.95 -3.93 5.18
N ARG A 496 16.76 -4.54 6.37
CA ARG A 496 15.74 -4.16 7.33
C ARG A 496 16.32 -4.19 8.75
N ALA A 497 16.36 -3.07 9.41
CA ALA A 497 16.65 -3.02 10.84
C ALA A 497 15.43 -3.49 11.65
N GLY A 498 15.65 -4.07 12.82
CA GLY A 498 14.57 -4.48 13.71
C GLY A 498 13.70 -3.30 14.12
N GLU A 499 12.40 -3.47 14.07
CA GLU A 499 11.40 -2.48 14.46
C GLU A 499 11.28 -2.33 15.97
N MET A 500 10.72 -1.22 16.44
CA MET A 500 10.59 -0.87 17.85
C MET A 500 10.01 -1.99 18.72
N ARG A 501 9.03 -2.72 18.19
CA ARG A 501 8.39 -3.84 18.89
C ARG A 501 9.23 -5.11 18.87
N GLU A 502 9.93 -5.39 17.79
CA GLU A 502 10.85 -6.51 17.70
C GLU A 502 12.01 -6.34 18.68
N ARG A 503 12.37 -5.09 18.98
CA ARG A 503 13.43 -4.74 19.94
C ARG A 503 12.92 -4.69 21.38
N PHE A 504 11.82 -4.00 21.66
CA PHE A 504 11.52 -3.55 23.04
C PHE A 504 10.27 -4.17 23.64
N GLU A 505 9.45 -4.91 22.89
CA GLU A 505 8.27 -5.50 23.48
C GLU A 505 8.60 -6.59 24.49
N SER A 506 8.00 -6.48 25.66
CA SER A 506 8.00 -7.54 26.67
C SER A 506 6.61 -7.64 27.27
N SER A 507 5.75 -8.53 26.68
CA SER A 507 4.35 -8.47 27.03
C SER A 507 3.51 -9.64 26.52
N PRO A 508 2.42 -10.00 27.26
CA PRO A 508 1.37 -10.82 26.71
C PRO A 508 0.64 -10.09 25.59
N ARG A 509 0.26 -10.84 24.52
CA ARG A 509 -0.58 -10.37 23.42
C ARG A 509 -1.90 -11.12 23.34
N GLY A 510 -2.85 -10.57 22.58
CA GLY A 510 -4.15 -11.18 22.33
C GLY A 510 -4.11 -12.57 21.69
N ASP A 511 -3.00 -12.92 21.02
CA ASP A 511 -2.75 -14.25 20.45
C ASP A 511 -2.31 -15.32 21.48
N GLY A 512 -2.29 -14.98 22.79
CA GLY A 512 -1.98 -15.87 23.90
C GLY A 512 -0.53 -16.27 24.03
N TYR A 513 0.37 -15.55 23.40
CA TYR A 513 1.79 -15.65 23.66
C TYR A 513 2.28 -14.48 24.48
N PHE A 514 3.34 -14.72 25.26
CA PHE A 514 4.16 -13.67 25.83
C PHE A 514 5.27 -13.35 24.83
N TYR A 515 5.28 -12.14 24.28
CA TYR A 515 6.31 -11.70 23.34
C TYR A 515 7.49 -11.13 24.10
N LEU A 516 8.69 -11.56 23.71
CA LEU A 516 9.95 -11.07 24.23
C LEU A 516 10.78 -10.48 23.08
N GLY A 517 10.91 -9.18 23.06
CA GLY A 517 11.74 -8.45 22.10
C GLY A 517 13.24 -8.67 22.38
N ASN A 518 14.04 -8.34 21.38
CA ASN A 518 15.50 -8.39 21.47
C ASN A 518 16.09 -7.05 21.03
N PRO A 519 16.54 -6.20 21.98
CA PRO A 519 17.16 -4.91 21.63
C PRO A 519 18.39 -5.04 20.74
N GLN A 520 19.08 -6.18 20.79
CA GLN A 520 20.29 -6.46 20.06
C GLN A 520 20.08 -7.26 18.76
N ILE A 521 18.80 -7.32 18.27
CA ILE A 521 18.48 -8.01 17.01
C ILE A 521 19.28 -7.40 15.85
N LYS A 522 19.90 -8.26 15.03
CA LYS A 522 20.66 -7.83 13.84
C LYS A 522 19.73 -7.45 12.70
N PRO A 523 20.15 -6.55 11.80
CA PRO A 523 19.37 -6.28 10.60
C PRO A 523 19.34 -7.48 9.65
N GLU A 524 18.21 -7.68 8.97
CA GLU A 524 18.10 -8.60 7.84
C GLU A 524 18.77 -8.01 6.61
N ILE A 525 19.40 -8.85 5.81
CA ILE A 525 19.97 -8.47 4.52
C ILE A 525 19.37 -9.37 3.43
N ALA A 526 18.68 -8.78 2.48
CA ALA A 526 18.13 -9.47 1.31
C ALA A 526 18.99 -9.21 0.08
N THR A 527 19.27 -10.27 -0.70
CA THR A 527 19.89 -10.16 -2.02
C THR A 527 19.05 -10.92 -3.03
N GLN A 528 18.51 -10.21 -4.01
CA GLN A 528 17.63 -10.77 -5.04
C GLN A 528 18.25 -10.65 -6.42
N LEU A 529 18.27 -11.77 -7.16
CA LEU A 529 18.44 -11.78 -8.60
C LEU A 529 17.09 -12.03 -9.26
N GLU A 530 16.73 -11.17 -10.21
CA GLU A 530 15.52 -11.28 -11.01
C GLU A 530 15.88 -11.23 -12.49
N LEU A 531 15.29 -12.14 -13.26
CA LEU A 531 15.37 -12.18 -14.71
C LEU A 531 13.96 -12.18 -15.27
N GLY A 532 13.73 -11.42 -16.33
CA GLY A 532 12.39 -11.35 -16.90
C GLY A 532 12.35 -10.87 -18.34
N LEU A 533 11.14 -10.80 -18.82
CA LEU A 533 10.79 -10.39 -20.17
C LEU A 533 9.54 -9.54 -20.12
N LYS A 534 9.60 -8.35 -20.72
CA LYS A 534 8.45 -7.45 -20.92
C LYS A 534 8.23 -7.23 -22.41
N GLY A 535 7.00 -6.95 -22.79
CA GLY A 535 6.66 -6.57 -24.15
C GLY A 535 5.29 -5.93 -24.24
N ALA A 536 5.16 -4.98 -25.16
CA ALA A 536 3.86 -4.41 -25.50
C ALA A 536 3.85 -3.96 -26.96
N ASP A 537 2.71 -4.23 -27.62
CA ASP A 537 2.33 -3.64 -28.89
C ASP A 537 0.84 -3.22 -28.84
N SER A 538 0.21 -2.97 -29.97
CA SER A 538 -1.18 -2.53 -30.05
C SER A 538 -2.20 -3.56 -29.55
N VAL A 539 -1.85 -4.86 -29.47
CA VAL A 539 -2.75 -5.95 -29.15
C VAL A 539 -2.35 -6.79 -27.95
N LEU A 540 -1.06 -6.82 -27.60
CA LEU A 540 -0.54 -7.65 -26.53
C LEU A 540 0.39 -6.85 -25.60
N GLN A 541 0.13 -6.91 -24.31
CA GLN A 541 1.05 -6.45 -23.26
C GLN A 541 1.30 -7.60 -22.30
N TYR A 542 2.56 -7.84 -21.93
CA TYR A 542 2.90 -8.89 -20.99
C TYR A 542 4.17 -8.61 -20.19
N SER A 543 4.27 -9.28 -19.05
CA SER A 543 5.48 -9.32 -18.22
C SER A 543 5.60 -10.70 -17.60
N VAL A 544 6.79 -11.27 -17.66
CA VAL A 544 7.13 -12.54 -17.01
C VAL A 544 8.44 -12.36 -16.26
N SER A 545 8.53 -12.81 -15.03
CA SER A 545 9.79 -12.80 -14.27
C SER A 545 9.96 -14.05 -13.41
N ILE A 546 11.22 -14.44 -13.25
CA ILE A 546 11.66 -15.42 -12.25
C ILE A 546 12.65 -14.72 -11.32
N TYR A 547 12.60 -15.06 -10.05
CA TYR A 547 13.51 -14.47 -9.08
C TYR A 547 13.90 -15.45 -7.99
N ARG A 548 15.08 -15.19 -7.41
CA ARG A 548 15.56 -15.79 -6.17
C ARG A 548 16.00 -14.70 -5.21
N ASN A 549 15.40 -14.68 -4.02
CA ASN A 549 15.73 -13.78 -2.93
C ASN A 549 16.33 -14.58 -1.77
N ARG A 550 17.57 -14.26 -1.38
CA ARG A 550 18.24 -14.82 -0.21
C ARG A 550 18.25 -13.77 0.88
N ILE A 551 17.76 -14.14 2.07
CA ILE A 551 17.67 -13.26 3.23
C ILE A 551 18.48 -13.87 4.34
N SER A 552 19.55 -13.22 4.76
CA SER A 552 20.33 -13.58 5.94
C SER A 552 19.86 -12.83 7.18
N ASP A 553 20.07 -13.43 8.35
CA ASP A 553 19.65 -12.89 9.64
C ASP A 553 18.15 -12.54 9.70
N TYR A 554 17.29 -13.39 9.09
CA TYR A 554 15.84 -13.16 8.98
C TYR A 554 15.18 -12.98 10.35
N ILE A 555 14.53 -11.85 10.59
CA ILE A 555 13.91 -11.50 11.88
C ILE A 555 12.51 -12.11 11.98
N THR A 556 12.29 -12.89 13.03
CA THR A 556 10.98 -13.52 13.26
C THR A 556 10.74 -13.77 14.76
N GLY A 557 9.47 -14.00 15.12
CA GLY A 557 9.08 -14.42 16.47
C GLY A 557 9.08 -15.95 16.59
N GLN A 558 10.07 -16.51 17.25
CA GLN A 558 10.20 -17.96 17.45
C GLN A 558 9.62 -18.41 18.79
N PRO A 559 8.73 -19.41 18.84
CA PRO A 559 8.29 -20.06 20.07
C PRO A 559 9.47 -20.70 20.80
N THR A 560 9.74 -20.31 22.03
CA THR A 560 10.91 -20.80 22.82
C THR A 560 10.65 -22.14 23.50
N GLY A 561 9.37 -22.51 23.73
CA GLY A 561 8.99 -23.63 24.58
C GLY A 561 8.95 -23.30 26.06
N THR A 562 9.36 -22.09 26.45
CA THR A 562 9.24 -21.60 27.82
C THR A 562 7.94 -20.89 28.07
N PHE A 563 7.63 -20.59 29.32
CA PHE A 563 6.43 -19.88 29.74
C PHE A 563 6.79 -18.64 30.55
N SER A 564 6.03 -17.56 30.35
CA SER A 564 6.06 -16.35 31.17
C SER A 564 4.62 -15.98 31.57
N ASN A 565 4.37 -15.79 32.85
CA ASN A 565 3.02 -15.54 33.39
C ASN A 565 1.97 -16.55 32.91
N GLY A 566 2.34 -17.82 32.77
CA GLY A 566 1.49 -18.90 32.29
C GLY A 566 1.23 -18.91 30.78
N LEU A 567 1.81 -18.00 30.01
CA LEU A 567 1.71 -17.95 28.57
C LEU A 567 2.97 -18.47 27.88
N PRO A 568 2.87 -19.19 26.76
CA PRO A 568 4.03 -19.62 25.99
C PRO A 568 4.78 -18.39 25.44
N VAL A 569 6.12 -18.44 25.44
CA VAL A 569 6.96 -17.32 25.04
C VAL A 569 7.31 -17.42 23.56
N LYS A 570 7.12 -16.31 22.83
CA LYS A 570 7.72 -16.05 21.52
C LYS A 570 8.81 -14.99 21.65
N GLN A 571 10.03 -15.35 21.29
CA GLN A 571 11.18 -14.44 21.32
C GLN A 571 11.52 -13.97 19.92
N THR A 572 11.84 -12.69 19.78
CA THR A 572 12.40 -12.14 18.53
C THR A 572 13.82 -12.65 18.35
N VAL A 573 14.09 -13.33 17.23
CA VAL A 573 15.36 -13.94 16.87
C VAL A 573 15.73 -13.64 15.42
N ASN A 574 17.01 -13.83 15.08
CA ASN A 574 17.45 -13.94 13.69
C ASN A 574 17.56 -15.43 13.31
N LEU A 575 16.91 -15.86 12.22
CA LEU A 575 17.22 -17.09 11.52
C LEU A 575 18.42 -16.84 10.59
N GLY A 576 19.28 -17.84 10.41
CA GLY A 576 20.51 -17.70 9.63
C GLY A 576 20.24 -17.37 8.16
N GLU A 577 19.45 -18.22 7.47
CA GLU A 577 19.13 -18.03 6.05
C GLU A 577 17.70 -18.45 5.70
N VAL A 578 17.04 -17.60 4.93
CA VAL A 578 15.77 -17.87 4.25
C VAL A 578 15.95 -17.65 2.75
N VAL A 579 15.41 -18.55 1.92
CA VAL A 579 15.43 -18.43 0.46
C VAL A 579 13.99 -18.40 -0.07
N ILE A 580 13.69 -17.44 -0.95
CA ILE A 580 12.38 -17.34 -1.60
C ILE A 580 12.59 -17.35 -3.10
N ASP A 581 12.05 -18.37 -3.78
CA ASP A 581 12.03 -18.51 -5.24
C ASP A 581 10.62 -18.21 -5.76
N GLY A 582 10.50 -17.51 -6.88
CA GLY A 582 9.21 -17.22 -7.48
C GLY A 582 9.22 -17.12 -9.00
N LEU A 583 8.02 -17.33 -9.54
CA LEU A 583 7.65 -17.10 -10.93
C LEU A 583 6.39 -16.25 -10.95
N GLU A 584 6.41 -15.16 -11.68
CA GLU A 584 5.29 -14.26 -11.92
C GLU A 584 5.08 -14.09 -13.42
N ALA A 585 3.83 -14.10 -13.86
CA ALA A 585 3.46 -13.82 -15.25
C ALA A 585 2.17 -13.03 -15.29
N SER A 586 2.11 -12.04 -16.15
CA SER A 586 0.90 -11.30 -16.49
C SER A 586 0.84 -11.05 -17.99
N ALA A 587 -0.35 -11.11 -18.57
CA ALA A 587 -0.59 -10.77 -19.96
C ALA A 587 -1.98 -10.18 -20.13
N ARG A 588 -2.11 -9.22 -21.04
CA ARG A 588 -3.38 -8.67 -21.53
C ARG A 588 -3.34 -8.67 -23.05
N TRP A 589 -4.29 -9.37 -23.67
CA TRP A 589 -4.35 -9.57 -25.11
C TRP A 589 -5.69 -9.08 -25.66
N GLN A 590 -5.64 -8.17 -26.63
CA GLN A 590 -6.79 -7.75 -27.40
C GLN A 590 -7.00 -8.75 -28.54
N PHE A 591 -7.85 -9.76 -28.33
CA PHE A 591 -8.07 -10.81 -29.32
C PHE A 591 -9.10 -10.44 -30.39
N SER A 592 -9.88 -9.37 -30.14
CA SER A 592 -10.82 -8.79 -31.10
C SER A 592 -11.00 -7.31 -30.78
N ARG A 593 -11.60 -6.57 -31.68
CA ARG A 593 -11.90 -5.15 -31.45
C ARG A 593 -12.73 -4.98 -30.18
N ASP A 594 -12.25 -4.15 -29.28
CA ASP A 594 -12.89 -3.86 -27.97
C ASP A 594 -13.12 -5.12 -27.07
N GLN A 595 -12.30 -6.18 -27.25
CA GLN A 595 -12.36 -7.42 -26.46
C GLN A 595 -10.97 -7.83 -25.99
N TRP A 596 -10.80 -8.02 -24.69
CA TRP A 596 -9.53 -8.36 -24.06
C TRP A 596 -9.61 -9.61 -23.22
N LEU A 597 -8.57 -10.41 -23.26
CA LEU A 597 -8.30 -11.45 -22.29
C LEU A 597 -7.10 -11.06 -21.44
N SER A 598 -7.15 -11.36 -20.16
CA SER A 598 -6.05 -11.17 -19.23
C SER A 598 -5.72 -12.49 -18.51
N VAL A 599 -4.44 -12.71 -18.26
CA VAL A 599 -3.92 -13.84 -17.50
C VAL A 599 -2.95 -13.31 -16.47
N GLY A 600 -3.11 -13.76 -15.22
CA GLY A 600 -2.16 -13.54 -14.14
C GLY A 600 -1.79 -14.87 -13.52
N TYR A 601 -0.51 -15.16 -13.31
CA TYR A 601 -0.04 -16.37 -12.63
C TYR A 601 1.06 -16.03 -11.65
N SER A 602 1.03 -16.65 -10.48
CA SER A 602 2.12 -16.59 -9.51
C SER A 602 2.36 -17.93 -8.84
N ARG A 603 3.63 -18.25 -8.70
CA ARG A 603 4.12 -19.38 -7.91
C ARG A 603 5.26 -18.94 -7.03
N LEU A 604 5.20 -19.29 -5.74
CA LEU A 604 6.17 -18.89 -4.75
C LEU A 604 6.57 -20.06 -3.86
N ARG A 605 7.86 -20.15 -3.56
CA ARG A 605 8.44 -21.18 -2.69
C ARG A 605 9.42 -20.53 -1.72
N GLY A 606 9.05 -20.51 -0.44
CA GLY A 606 9.93 -20.09 0.65
C GLY A 606 10.51 -21.29 1.38
N GLU A 607 11.76 -21.21 1.78
CA GLU A 607 12.45 -22.22 2.56
C GLU A 607 13.20 -21.58 3.73
N ASN A 608 13.02 -22.14 4.92
CA ASN A 608 13.85 -21.88 6.09
C ASN A 608 15.03 -22.87 6.05
N LYS A 609 16.22 -22.38 5.75
CA LYS A 609 17.41 -23.20 5.58
C LYS A 609 17.96 -23.76 6.89
N ASP A 610 17.73 -23.07 8.01
CA ASP A 610 18.19 -23.51 9.34
C ASP A 610 17.44 -24.76 9.82
N LEU A 611 16.14 -24.84 9.49
CA LEU A 611 15.27 -25.96 9.89
C LEU A 611 15.01 -26.95 8.76
N ASN A 612 15.47 -26.67 7.54
CA ASN A 612 15.24 -27.46 6.33
C ASN A 612 13.76 -27.78 6.10
N GLU A 613 12.90 -26.75 6.23
CA GLU A 613 11.46 -26.86 6.04
C GLU A 613 10.91 -25.67 5.24
N PRO A 614 9.65 -25.74 4.73
CA PRO A 614 9.00 -24.59 4.12
C PRO A 614 8.98 -23.37 5.06
N LEU A 615 9.14 -22.18 4.50
CA LEU A 615 8.99 -20.96 5.26
C LEU A 615 7.53 -20.80 5.71
N PHE A 616 7.36 -20.35 6.94
CA PHE A 616 6.05 -20.16 7.57
C PHE A 616 5.18 -19.12 6.84
N GLN A 617 3.91 -19.46 6.60
CA GLN A 617 2.91 -18.59 5.98
C GLN A 617 3.29 -18.10 4.58
N MET A 618 3.58 -19.02 3.66
CA MET A 618 3.76 -18.72 2.24
C MET A 618 2.43 -18.81 1.47
N PRO A 619 2.13 -17.87 0.56
CA PRO A 619 0.92 -17.94 -0.26
C PRO A 619 0.91 -19.18 -1.17
N ALA A 620 -0.30 -19.63 -1.52
CA ALA A 620 -0.53 -20.67 -2.50
C ALA A 620 -0.24 -20.19 -3.92
N ASP A 621 -0.05 -21.13 -4.85
CA ASP A 621 0.00 -20.81 -6.29
C ASP A 621 -1.37 -20.31 -6.76
N GLU A 622 -1.39 -19.29 -7.63
CA GLU A 622 -2.61 -18.62 -8.05
C GLU A 622 -2.63 -18.35 -9.56
N LEU A 623 -3.79 -18.59 -10.18
CA LEU A 623 -4.07 -18.27 -11.57
C LEU A 623 -5.32 -17.37 -11.63
N LEU A 624 -5.19 -16.24 -12.31
CA LEU A 624 -6.26 -15.31 -12.61
C LEU A 624 -6.52 -15.30 -14.12
N LEU A 625 -7.76 -15.47 -14.53
CA LEU A 625 -8.18 -15.35 -15.93
C LEU A 625 -9.26 -14.27 -15.99
N GLY A 626 -9.06 -13.27 -16.83
CA GLY A 626 -10.00 -12.16 -17.01
C GLY A 626 -10.46 -12.03 -18.46
N TRP A 627 -11.69 -11.65 -18.64
CA TRP A 627 -12.24 -11.15 -19.90
C TRP A 627 -12.89 -9.80 -19.67
N GLU A 628 -12.69 -8.87 -20.58
CA GLU A 628 -13.32 -7.55 -20.60
C GLU A 628 -13.70 -7.22 -22.04
N GLY A 629 -14.91 -6.67 -22.25
CA GLY A 629 -15.33 -6.32 -23.59
C GLY A 629 -16.45 -5.30 -23.64
N ARG A 630 -16.48 -4.52 -24.74
CA ARG A 630 -17.64 -3.69 -25.07
C ARG A 630 -18.72 -4.60 -25.63
N VAL A 631 -19.90 -4.62 -24.99
CA VAL A 631 -21.05 -5.46 -25.36
C VAL A 631 -22.14 -4.68 -26.08
N ALA A 632 -22.19 -3.36 -25.84
CA ALA A 632 -23.09 -2.43 -26.54
C ALA A 632 -22.53 -1.00 -26.43
N ALA A 633 -23.16 -0.03 -27.13
CA ALA A 633 -22.79 1.38 -27.03
C ALA A 633 -22.93 1.85 -25.56
N GLY A 634 -21.86 2.38 -24.98
CA GLY A 634 -21.79 2.81 -23.59
C GLY A 634 -21.72 1.66 -22.55
N TRP A 635 -21.75 0.37 -22.96
CA TRP A 635 -21.70 -0.77 -22.06
C TRP A 635 -20.44 -1.60 -22.23
N THR A 636 -19.74 -1.84 -21.12
CA THR A 636 -18.68 -2.82 -21.03
C THR A 636 -19.05 -3.91 -20.03
N ALA A 637 -18.66 -5.16 -20.32
CA ALA A 637 -18.84 -6.28 -19.40
C ALA A 637 -17.48 -6.92 -19.10
N ASP A 638 -17.36 -7.55 -17.95
CA ASP A 638 -16.15 -8.26 -17.53
C ASP A 638 -16.49 -9.54 -16.76
N ALA A 639 -15.58 -10.49 -16.84
CA ALA A 639 -15.60 -11.73 -16.06
C ALA A 639 -14.20 -12.02 -15.55
N THR A 640 -14.07 -12.44 -14.29
CA THR A 640 -12.81 -12.82 -13.68
C THR A 640 -12.94 -14.16 -12.98
N LEU A 641 -12.16 -15.14 -13.41
CA LEU A 641 -12.01 -16.43 -12.77
C LEU A 641 -10.70 -16.46 -12.00
N ARG A 642 -10.77 -16.69 -10.69
CA ARG A 642 -9.63 -16.83 -9.78
C ARG A 642 -9.53 -18.26 -9.32
N LEU A 643 -8.39 -18.90 -9.53
CA LEU A 643 -8.08 -20.28 -9.14
C LEU A 643 -6.87 -20.26 -8.21
N VAL A 644 -7.06 -20.74 -7.00
CA VAL A 644 -6.01 -20.85 -5.97
C VAL A 644 -5.77 -22.33 -5.68
N ALA A 645 -4.52 -22.74 -5.78
CA ALA A 645 -4.12 -24.11 -5.50
C ALA A 645 -4.21 -24.42 -4.00
N LYS A 646 -4.20 -25.69 -3.64
CA LYS A 646 -4.00 -26.08 -2.24
C LYS A 646 -2.62 -25.61 -1.76
N GLN A 647 -2.53 -25.22 -0.49
CA GLN A 647 -1.26 -24.97 0.18
C GLN A 647 -1.02 -26.08 1.20
N ASP A 648 -0.11 -26.99 0.87
CA ASP A 648 0.28 -28.11 1.72
C ASP A 648 1.76 -28.05 2.13
N ARG A 649 2.49 -27.04 1.65
CA ARG A 649 3.87 -26.76 2.07
C ARG A 649 3.84 -25.82 3.27
N VAL A 650 3.69 -26.42 4.46
CA VAL A 650 3.54 -25.68 5.72
C VAL A 650 4.76 -25.94 6.62
N ALA A 651 5.13 -24.95 7.42
CA ALA A 651 6.16 -25.07 8.43
C ALA A 651 5.60 -25.87 9.61
N THR A 652 6.27 -26.93 10.03
CA THR A 652 5.82 -27.80 11.15
C THR A 652 6.67 -27.64 12.39
N VAL A 653 7.98 -27.56 12.24
CA VAL A 653 8.93 -27.40 13.34
C VAL A 653 8.91 -25.97 13.86
N PHE A 654 9.06 -24.98 12.97
CA PHE A 654 9.03 -23.56 13.33
C PHE A 654 7.69 -23.15 13.93
N SER A 655 6.58 -23.54 13.33
CA SER A 655 5.23 -23.21 13.78
C SER A 655 4.78 -23.99 15.00
N ARG A 656 5.50 -25.08 15.36
CA ARG A 656 5.08 -26.07 16.36
C ARG A 656 3.69 -26.64 16.07
N GLY A 657 3.42 -26.88 14.77
CA GLY A 657 2.16 -27.46 14.31
C GLY A 657 0.97 -26.50 14.34
N THR A 658 1.19 -25.18 14.40
CA THR A 658 0.10 -24.18 14.34
C THR A 658 -0.26 -23.74 12.92
N GLU A 659 0.56 -24.05 11.91
CA GLU A 659 0.23 -23.83 10.50
C GLU A 659 -0.40 -25.08 9.90
N ASN A 660 -1.58 -24.94 9.31
CA ASN A 660 -2.32 -26.04 8.70
C ASN A 660 -2.35 -25.92 7.18
N ALA A 661 -2.37 -27.04 6.49
CA ALA A 661 -2.60 -27.07 5.06
C ALA A 661 -4.02 -26.58 4.74
N THR A 662 -4.16 -25.82 3.64
CA THR A 662 -5.46 -25.27 3.21
C THR A 662 -5.85 -25.82 1.83
N PRO A 663 -7.14 -26.12 1.61
CA PRO A 663 -7.63 -26.60 0.32
C PRO A 663 -7.59 -25.50 -0.73
N GLY A 664 -7.45 -25.88 -2.01
CA GLY A 664 -7.60 -24.99 -3.12
C GLY A 664 -9.07 -24.59 -3.35
N PHE A 665 -9.28 -23.51 -4.07
CA PHE A 665 -10.60 -23.02 -4.43
C PHE A 665 -10.61 -22.26 -5.76
N GLY A 666 -11.82 -22.05 -6.28
CA GLY A 666 -12.04 -21.18 -7.45
C GLY A 666 -13.23 -20.29 -7.21
N THR A 667 -13.15 -19.03 -7.67
CA THR A 667 -14.23 -18.05 -7.64
C THR A 667 -14.41 -17.40 -9.01
N LEU A 668 -15.65 -17.10 -9.37
CA LEU A 668 -16.02 -16.36 -10.58
C LEU A 668 -16.71 -15.06 -10.18
N ASP A 669 -16.23 -13.96 -10.74
CA ASP A 669 -16.84 -12.63 -10.64
C ASP A 669 -17.32 -12.18 -12.00
N LEU A 670 -18.49 -11.54 -12.07
CA LEU A 670 -19.07 -10.96 -13.28
C LEU A 670 -19.37 -9.49 -13.03
N GLY A 671 -19.15 -8.63 -14.03
CA GLY A 671 -19.43 -7.21 -13.94
C GLY A 671 -19.94 -6.61 -15.24
N ALA A 672 -20.69 -5.52 -15.11
CA ALA A 672 -21.10 -4.67 -16.21
C ALA A 672 -21.03 -3.20 -15.80
N THR A 673 -20.52 -2.36 -16.69
CA THR A 673 -20.40 -0.91 -16.49
C THR A 673 -21.15 -0.18 -17.59
N TRP A 674 -22.03 0.71 -17.21
CA TRP A 674 -22.78 1.59 -18.11
C TRP A 674 -22.23 3.01 -18.02
N ASN A 675 -21.58 3.48 -19.07
CA ASN A 675 -21.17 4.87 -19.26
C ASN A 675 -22.32 5.61 -19.92
N TYR A 676 -23.22 6.20 -19.12
CA TYR A 676 -24.48 6.79 -19.61
C TYR A 676 -24.33 8.28 -19.98
N ALA A 677 -23.25 8.93 -19.52
CA ALA A 677 -22.90 10.29 -19.90
C ALA A 677 -21.36 10.43 -19.94
N LYS A 678 -20.88 11.54 -20.48
CA LYS A 678 -19.46 11.87 -20.41
C LYS A 678 -19.04 11.95 -18.94
N ASP A 679 -18.00 11.21 -18.59
CA ASP A 679 -17.43 11.17 -17.22
C ASP A 679 -18.41 10.69 -16.12
N GLN A 680 -19.50 9.99 -16.49
CA GLN A 680 -20.44 9.40 -15.53
C GLN A 680 -20.70 7.93 -15.86
N SER A 681 -20.61 7.08 -14.83
CA SER A 681 -20.79 5.65 -14.99
C SER A 681 -21.50 5.01 -13.80
N LEU A 682 -22.21 3.92 -14.10
CA LEU A 682 -22.79 3.01 -13.12
C LEU A 682 -22.28 1.60 -13.40
N ARG A 683 -21.65 0.98 -12.43
CA ARG A 683 -21.20 -0.40 -12.47
C ARG A 683 -22.03 -1.27 -11.55
N VAL A 684 -22.39 -2.46 -12.03
CA VAL A 684 -22.99 -3.53 -11.24
C VAL A 684 -22.10 -4.76 -11.38
N ALA A 685 -21.75 -5.39 -10.26
CA ALA A 685 -20.93 -6.59 -10.26
C ALA A 685 -21.51 -7.66 -9.32
N LEU A 686 -21.39 -8.92 -9.69
CA LEU A 686 -21.71 -10.08 -8.87
C LEU A 686 -20.40 -10.80 -8.55
N LYS A 687 -19.97 -10.70 -7.30
CA LYS A 687 -18.75 -11.35 -6.78
C LYS A 687 -19.07 -12.75 -6.31
N ASN A 688 -18.10 -13.67 -6.44
CA ASN A 688 -18.23 -15.07 -6.01
C ASN A 688 -19.56 -15.67 -6.45
N VAL A 689 -19.83 -15.66 -7.76
CA VAL A 689 -21.10 -16.08 -8.39
C VAL A 689 -21.54 -17.46 -7.93
N GLY A 690 -20.58 -18.40 -7.79
CA GLY A 690 -20.81 -19.78 -7.33
C GLY A 690 -21.11 -19.92 -5.85
N ASP A 691 -21.11 -18.82 -5.08
CA ASP A 691 -21.25 -18.82 -3.62
C ASP A 691 -20.29 -19.80 -2.94
N LYS A 692 -19.04 -19.86 -3.45
CA LYS A 692 -18.03 -20.76 -2.96
C LYS A 692 -17.61 -20.38 -1.52
N SER A 693 -17.72 -21.34 -0.62
CA SER A 693 -17.17 -21.20 0.73
C SER A 693 -15.67 -21.50 0.70
N TYR A 694 -14.85 -20.55 1.11
CA TYR A 694 -13.39 -20.68 1.16
C TYR A 694 -12.77 -19.79 2.21
N HIS A 695 -11.51 -20.01 2.51
CA HIS A 695 -10.63 -19.11 3.23
C HIS A 695 -9.26 -19.09 2.54
N GLU A 696 -8.56 -18.00 2.66
CA GLU A 696 -7.20 -17.85 2.14
C GLU A 696 -6.20 -18.48 3.11
N HIS A 697 -5.10 -19.06 2.62
CA HIS A 697 -4.07 -19.62 3.50
C HIS A 697 -3.51 -18.61 4.51
N LEU A 698 -3.38 -17.34 4.11
CA LEU A 698 -2.85 -16.25 4.94
C LEU A 698 -3.92 -15.52 5.78
N THR A 699 -5.16 -16.01 5.84
CA THR A 699 -6.21 -15.47 6.73
C THR A 699 -6.22 -16.10 8.11
N GLU A 700 -5.34 -17.01 8.37
CA GLU A 700 -5.20 -17.45 9.74
C GLU A 700 -4.78 -16.24 10.58
N GLY A 701 -5.60 -15.91 11.55
CA GLY A 701 -5.23 -14.97 12.57
C GLY A 701 -4.02 -15.48 13.32
N VAL A 702 -3.53 -14.68 14.21
CA VAL A 702 -2.39 -14.99 15.08
C VAL A 702 -2.53 -16.32 15.83
N SER A 703 -3.72 -16.90 15.85
CA SER A 703 -4.07 -18.13 16.54
C SER A 703 -4.41 -19.33 15.64
N GLY A 704 -4.22 -19.21 14.34
CA GLY A 704 -4.59 -20.25 13.38
C GLY A 704 -6.09 -20.40 13.18
N GLN A 705 -6.91 -19.39 13.50
CA GLN A 705 -8.34 -19.41 13.23
C GLN A 705 -8.63 -19.00 11.79
N GLU A 706 -9.33 -19.86 11.09
CA GLU A 706 -9.80 -19.58 9.73
C GLU A 706 -10.91 -18.52 9.71
N ILE A 707 -10.74 -17.48 8.91
CA ILE A 707 -11.78 -16.50 8.62
C ILE A 707 -12.34 -16.81 7.25
N LYS A 708 -13.61 -17.23 7.18
CA LYS A 708 -14.28 -17.49 5.90
C LYS A 708 -14.40 -16.19 5.10
N ALA A 709 -14.09 -16.29 3.81
CA ALA A 709 -14.22 -15.16 2.88
C ALA A 709 -15.71 -14.83 2.62
N PRO A 710 -16.03 -13.61 2.16
CA PRO A 710 -17.38 -13.24 1.75
C PRO A 710 -17.97 -14.22 0.72
N GLY A 711 -19.25 -14.54 0.88
CA GLY A 711 -20.02 -15.31 -0.08
C GLY A 711 -20.40 -14.49 -1.31
N ARG A 712 -21.44 -14.93 -2.04
CA ARG A 712 -21.94 -14.19 -3.18
C ARG A 712 -22.39 -12.78 -2.77
N SER A 713 -21.91 -11.78 -3.52
CA SER A 713 -22.18 -10.37 -3.22
C SER A 713 -22.52 -9.58 -4.49
N LEU A 714 -23.62 -8.81 -4.41
CA LEU A 714 -23.94 -7.77 -5.39
C LEU A 714 -23.25 -6.47 -4.99
N GLN A 715 -22.46 -5.93 -5.90
CA GLN A 715 -21.83 -4.62 -5.74
C GLN A 715 -22.38 -3.63 -6.76
N VAL A 716 -22.62 -2.40 -6.32
CA VAL A 716 -23.02 -1.28 -7.18
C VAL A 716 -22.06 -0.13 -6.94
N VAL A 717 -21.50 0.43 -8.00
CA VAL A 717 -20.55 1.56 -7.93
C VAL A 717 -21.02 2.63 -8.91
N TRP A 718 -21.26 3.82 -8.43
CA TRP A 718 -21.52 5.00 -9.22
C TRP A 718 -20.35 5.96 -9.16
N ARG A 719 -20.02 6.59 -10.29
CA ARG A 719 -19.03 7.65 -10.40
C ARG A 719 -19.55 8.76 -11.29
N GLY A 720 -19.26 10.01 -10.89
CA GLY A 720 -19.52 11.20 -11.69
C GLY A 720 -18.46 12.27 -11.52
N ARG A 721 -18.04 12.89 -12.62
CA ARG A 721 -17.12 14.03 -12.64
C ARG A 721 -17.83 15.24 -13.24
N PHE A 722 -17.67 16.40 -12.60
CA PHE A 722 -18.36 17.64 -12.92
C PHE A 722 -17.39 18.82 -12.98
#